data_47f7fa1c917b14202a536f2224ae9b2f
#
_entry.id   47f7fa1c917b14202a536f2224ae9b2f
#
_cell.length_a   1.000
_cell.length_b   1.000
_cell.length_c   1.000
_cell.angle_alpha   90.00
_cell.angle_beta   90.00
_cell.angle_gamma   90.00
#
_symmetry.space_group_name_H-M   'P 1'
#
loop_
_entity.id
_entity.type
_entity.pdbx_description
1 polymer ?
#
loop_
_entity_poly.entity_id
_entity_poly.type
_entity_poly.pdbx_seq_one_letter_code
_entity_poly.pdbx_strand_id
1 'polypeptide(L)'
;MSRQFTTEAEKALNKAAKFAIRMGQRIVGSEHLLFGLSAAPGVAAKVLKENGMDKERLDIEVREYCGMSDVVEIEPLRGETSPKLEALLLAAAEEAGKMQLKETGTEHMLLAILKDTSCVAYKILLASGAPIQKLYTDIILTTGGDMVQAKNELIASRSRNKKNSGTPTLDQYARDLTQYAKDGKLDPVLNRDDEIESVIGILSRRMKNNPCLIGEPGVGKTAIVEGLASRIVDGAVPDTLEQKRILTLDLSGMVAGSKYRGEFEERIKRALRETKAAGNILLFIDELHTVIGAGGAEGAIDASNILKPAMARGEIQVIGATTREEYRKHIEKDAALERRFQPVVIEEPSAVQTISMLKGLRSRYEEFHKVEITDAAIEAAVQLSERYLNDRYLPDKAIDLIDEASAKFHLQTVYAQSDRTQEYEKEREDLYEQKEQALIAGDLERVRELLAAEKKLEKKIEKEEELKQEQRQKKDKILPSHIAQVVAKWTHIPVEQMEEAEKERLKKLDAILHERVVGQNDAVKAVARAIRRGRVGLKDPKRPIGSFLFLGPTGVGKTELSKALAEAVFGSEKDMIRVDMSEYMEKQSVSKMIGSPPGYVGYEEGGQLSEKVRRKPYSVLLFDEIEKAHPDVFNMLLQVLEDGHITDAHGKKVDFKNTIIIMTSNVGANRIISPKTLGFGQAKTSEEEYQKMKEGVMEEVKHIFKPEFINRVDEMIVFHALNKENIKDITKIMLKQFAKRVKNQMDMELCIADDVVDFISDKGFDKDYGARPIRRALQTELEDVLAEAVLMGDISIGDTVDVSLSCEGTKKKIVVKKKTFADEKK
;
A
#
# COMPACT_ATOMS: atom_id res chain seq x y z
N MET A 1 27.08 33.91 46.68
CA MET A 1 27.37 32.88 47.69
C MET A 1 28.52 32.03 47.19
N SER A 2 29.63 31.93 47.95
CA SER A 2 30.75 31.04 47.57
C SER A 2 30.26 29.61 47.54
N ARG A 3 30.40 28.94 46.41
CA ARG A 3 30.05 27.52 46.28
C ARG A 3 31.01 26.70 47.14
N GLN A 4 30.51 26.03 48.17
CA GLN A 4 31.29 25.07 48.93
C GLN A 4 30.96 23.69 48.42
N PHE A 5 31.93 23.01 47.83
CA PHE A 5 31.82 21.62 47.38
C PHE A 5 32.49 20.68 48.39
N THR A 6 31.98 19.49 48.54
CA THR A 6 32.68 18.43 49.28
C THR A 6 33.97 18.04 48.54
N THR A 7 34.96 17.52 49.28
CA THR A 7 36.23 17.03 48.68
C THR A 7 36.01 15.98 47.57
N GLU A 8 34.92 15.23 47.66
CA GLU A 8 34.54 14.22 46.67
C GLU A 8 33.95 14.85 45.40
N ALA A 9 33.14 15.89 45.55
CA ALA A 9 32.59 16.67 44.45
C ALA A 9 33.68 17.43 43.68
N GLU A 10 34.66 18.01 44.39
CA GLU A 10 35.82 18.64 43.75
C GLU A 10 36.67 17.63 42.96
N LYS A 11 36.86 16.43 43.47
CA LYS A 11 37.54 15.34 42.74
C LYS A 11 36.75 14.94 41.51
N ALA A 12 35.44 14.92 41.53
CA ALA A 12 34.59 14.63 40.37
C ALA A 12 34.73 15.71 39.30
N LEU A 13 34.70 16.99 39.66
CA LEU A 13 34.92 18.11 38.75
C LEU A 13 36.31 18.08 38.10
N ASN A 14 37.35 17.80 38.90
CA ASN A 14 38.73 17.69 38.41
C ASN A 14 38.89 16.49 37.41
N LYS A 15 38.20 15.37 37.66
CA LYS A 15 38.18 14.24 36.74
C LYS A 15 37.37 14.54 35.48
N ALA A 16 36.29 15.28 35.58
CA ALA A 16 35.52 15.75 34.42
C ALA A 16 36.37 16.65 33.51
N ALA A 17 37.13 17.61 34.11
CA ALA A 17 38.04 18.47 33.34
C ALA A 17 39.15 17.66 32.64
N LYS A 18 39.78 16.71 33.35
CA LYS A 18 40.79 15.82 32.74
C LYS A 18 40.21 14.94 31.65
N PHE A 19 38.97 14.54 31.74
CA PHE A 19 38.29 13.74 30.72
C PHE A 19 37.97 14.58 29.48
N ALA A 20 37.49 15.82 29.64
CA ALA A 20 37.27 16.75 28.53
C ALA A 20 38.55 16.99 27.71
N ILE A 21 39.69 17.20 28.42
CA ILE A 21 41.01 17.37 27.79
C ILE A 21 41.39 16.10 26.99
N ARG A 22 41.15 14.89 27.53
CA ARG A 22 41.42 13.62 26.81
C ARG A 22 40.54 13.43 25.59
N MET A 23 39.35 14.05 25.56
CA MET A 23 38.46 14.04 24.41
C MET A 23 38.76 15.16 23.39
N GLY A 24 39.81 15.96 23.61
CA GLY A 24 40.13 17.09 22.73
C GLY A 24 39.18 18.30 22.86
N GLN A 25 38.41 18.36 23.94
CA GLN A 25 37.42 19.42 24.12
C GLN A 25 37.91 20.47 25.12
N ARG A 26 37.81 21.77 24.79
CA ARG A 26 38.23 22.88 25.65
C ARG A 26 37.24 23.23 26.76
N ILE A 27 35.97 22.97 26.52
CA ILE A 27 34.84 23.32 27.39
C ILE A 27 34.36 22.09 28.13
N VAL A 28 34.27 22.17 29.42
CA VAL A 28 33.74 21.09 30.29
C VAL A 28 32.21 21.18 30.27
N GLY A 29 31.54 20.17 29.75
CA GLY A 29 30.09 20.05 29.68
C GLY A 29 29.50 19.08 30.71
N SER A 30 28.17 18.90 30.70
CA SER A 30 27.44 17.99 31.59
C SER A 30 27.85 16.52 31.39
N GLU A 31 28.17 16.11 30.15
CA GLU A 31 28.67 14.78 29.78
C GLU A 31 30.00 14.43 30.46
N HIS A 32 30.89 15.39 30.53
CA HIS A 32 32.17 15.23 31.22
C HIS A 32 31.96 15.13 32.76
N LEU A 33 31.00 15.91 33.30
CA LEU A 33 30.63 15.81 34.71
C LEU A 33 30.08 14.43 35.03
N LEU A 34 29.22 13.85 34.17
CA LEU A 34 28.68 12.50 34.36
C LEU A 34 29.78 11.44 34.47
N PHE A 35 30.78 11.49 33.57
CA PHE A 35 31.97 10.64 33.67
C PHE A 35 32.76 10.92 34.96
N GLY A 36 32.95 12.19 35.32
CA GLY A 36 33.63 12.61 36.55
C GLY A 36 32.98 12.03 37.81
N LEU A 37 31.65 12.03 37.86
CA LEU A 37 30.86 11.49 38.98
C LEU A 37 31.00 9.95 39.09
N SER A 38 31.06 9.23 37.98
CA SER A 38 31.28 7.77 37.98
C SER A 38 32.71 7.39 38.39
N ALA A 39 33.68 8.24 38.04
CA ALA A 39 35.08 7.98 38.26
C ALA A 39 35.57 8.42 39.66
N ALA A 40 34.92 9.38 40.32
CA ALA A 40 35.25 9.87 41.65
C ALA A 40 34.65 9.01 42.77
N PRO A 41 35.29 8.87 43.94
CA PRO A 41 34.65 8.24 45.08
C PRO A 41 33.50 9.11 45.57
N GLY A 42 32.34 8.50 45.91
CA GLY A 42 31.16 9.21 46.39
C GLY A 42 29.88 8.44 46.20
N VAL A 43 28.77 8.99 46.68
CA VAL A 43 27.43 8.38 46.58
C VAL A 43 27.02 8.22 45.14
N ALA A 44 27.25 9.20 44.28
CA ALA A 44 26.93 9.13 42.88
C ALA A 44 27.59 7.96 42.15
N ALA A 45 28.89 7.73 42.39
CA ALA A 45 29.63 6.63 41.78
C ALA A 45 29.09 5.26 42.21
N LYS A 46 28.69 5.12 43.48
CA LYS A 46 28.10 3.89 44.00
C LYS A 46 26.76 3.60 43.32
N VAL A 47 25.86 4.57 43.32
CA VAL A 47 24.53 4.43 42.72
C VAL A 47 24.59 4.18 41.21
N LEU A 48 25.48 4.88 40.49
CA LEU A 48 25.69 4.64 39.04
C LEU A 48 26.18 3.21 38.79
N LYS A 49 27.17 2.72 39.60
CA LYS A 49 27.70 1.35 39.44
C LYS A 49 26.67 0.28 39.76
N GLU A 50 25.88 0.43 40.85
CA GLU A 50 24.79 -0.51 41.21
C GLU A 50 23.69 -0.59 40.17
N ASN A 51 23.54 0.43 39.32
CA ASN A 51 22.59 0.47 38.21
C ASN A 51 23.23 0.20 36.83
N GLY A 52 24.42 -0.40 36.81
CA GLY A 52 25.10 -0.84 35.60
C GLY A 52 25.75 0.28 34.77
N MET A 53 25.88 1.48 35.34
CA MET A 53 26.56 2.64 34.74
C MET A 53 27.93 2.83 35.38
N ASP A 54 28.83 1.88 35.19
CA ASP A 54 30.19 1.99 35.73
C ASP A 54 31.04 2.95 34.87
N LYS A 55 32.24 3.24 35.38
CA LYS A 55 33.16 4.17 34.73
C LYS A 55 33.55 3.73 33.30
N GLU A 56 33.72 2.43 33.07
CA GLU A 56 34.17 1.89 31.77
C GLU A 56 33.06 2.05 30.74
N ARG A 57 31.84 1.72 31.12
CA ARG A 57 30.67 1.86 30.24
C ARG A 57 30.40 3.33 29.93
N LEU A 58 30.45 4.22 30.92
CA LEU A 58 30.23 5.64 30.68
C LEU A 58 31.36 6.29 29.86
N ASP A 59 32.59 5.77 29.90
CA ASP A 59 33.67 6.22 29.01
C ASP A 59 33.34 5.94 27.56
N ILE A 60 32.82 4.73 27.24
CA ILE A 60 32.42 4.34 25.91
C ILE A 60 31.20 5.16 25.44
N GLU A 61 30.13 5.19 26.22
CA GLU A 61 28.87 5.86 25.86
C GLU A 61 29.04 7.38 25.66
N VAL A 62 29.87 8.05 26.50
CA VAL A 62 30.14 9.48 26.29
C VAL A 62 30.97 9.72 25.04
N ARG A 63 31.93 8.85 24.72
CA ARG A 63 32.72 8.96 23.48
C ARG A 63 31.89 8.71 22.23
N GLU A 64 31.02 7.71 22.24
CA GLU A 64 30.12 7.42 21.12
C GLU A 64 29.13 8.56 20.89
N TYR A 65 28.56 9.11 21.98
CA TYR A 65 27.56 10.17 21.86
C TYR A 65 28.13 11.53 21.43
N CYS A 66 29.32 11.89 21.95
CA CYS A 66 29.92 13.21 21.74
C CYS A 66 30.91 13.27 20.55
N GLY A 67 31.28 12.10 19.97
CA GLY A 67 32.33 12.01 18.98
C GLY A 67 33.76 12.25 19.50
N MET A 68 34.77 11.65 18.89
CA MET A 68 36.17 11.99 19.16
C MET A 68 36.56 13.13 18.21
N SER A 69 36.99 14.29 18.71
CA SER A 69 37.72 15.23 17.88
C SER A 69 39.20 14.80 17.78
N ASP A 70 39.80 15.03 16.62
CA ASP A 70 41.22 14.76 16.40
C ASP A 70 42.06 15.46 17.47
N VAL A 71 43.01 14.70 18.02
CA VAL A 71 43.86 15.16 19.13
C VAL A 71 44.70 16.33 18.64
N VAL A 72 44.28 17.54 18.97
CA VAL A 72 45.14 18.71 18.95
C VAL A 72 45.76 18.80 20.35
N GLU A 73 47.08 18.82 20.47
CA GLU A 73 47.77 19.08 21.73
C GLU A 73 47.34 20.44 22.24
N ILE A 74 46.45 20.45 23.23
CA ILE A 74 45.92 21.65 23.88
C ILE A 74 46.68 21.80 25.20
N GLU A 75 47.44 22.89 25.33
CA GLU A 75 47.96 23.28 26.63
C GLU A 75 46.82 23.42 27.67
N PRO A 76 46.99 22.95 28.91
CA PRO A 76 45.98 22.94 29.94
C PRO A 76 45.69 24.37 30.45
N LEU A 77 44.94 25.12 29.72
CA LEU A 77 44.22 26.27 30.30
C LEU A 77 43.12 25.70 31.22
N ARG A 78 43.01 26.22 32.47
CA ARG A 78 41.95 25.90 33.41
C ARG A 78 40.62 25.83 32.66
N GLY A 79 40.00 24.61 32.61
CA GLY A 79 38.84 24.33 31.75
C GLY A 79 37.71 25.33 31.97
N GLU A 80 37.36 26.03 30.91
CA GLU A 80 36.14 26.83 30.85
C GLU A 80 34.93 25.89 30.96
N THR A 81 34.03 26.23 31.90
CA THR A 81 32.80 25.45 32.10
C THR A 81 31.71 25.93 31.12
N SER A 82 30.93 25.01 30.55
CA SER A 82 29.80 25.39 29.71
C SER A 82 28.72 26.12 30.54
N PRO A 83 27.98 27.07 29.95
CA PRO A 83 26.88 27.76 30.65
C PRO A 83 25.85 26.77 31.23
N LYS A 84 25.65 25.63 30.55
CA LYS A 84 24.76 24.57 31.00
C LYS A 84 25.29 23.81 32.20
N LEU A 85 26.59 23.56 32.27
CA LEU A 85 27.25 22.97 33.45
C LEU A 85 27.17 23.91 34.65
N GLU A 86 27.35 25.21 34.47
CA GLU A 86 27.20 26.19 35.51
C GLU A 86 25.79 26.23 36.10
N ALA A 87 24.77 26.17 35.22
CA ALA A 87 23.38 26.09 35.64
C ALA A 87 23.09 24.80 36.44
N LEU A 88 23.68 23.68 36.04
CA LEU A 88 23.55 22.39 36.74
C LEU A 88 24.22 22.42 38.12
N LEU A 89 25.37 23.07 38.23
CA LEU A 89 26.06 23.23 39.53
C LEU A 89 25.30 24.18 40.47
N LEU A 90 24.60 25.19 39.94
CA LEU A 90 23.68 26.01 40.74
C LEU A 90 22.49 25.20 41.22
N ALA A 91 21.87 24.42 40.32
CA ALA A 91 20.76 23.54 40.69
C ALA A 91 21.18 22.46 41.71
N ALA A 92 22.40 21.93 41.62
CA ALA A 92 22.94 21.01 42.64
C ALA A 92 23.12 21.67 44.01
N ALA A 93 23.53 22.93 44.04
CA ALA A 93 23.63 23.70 45.29
C ALA A 93 22.25 24.00 45.91
N GLU A 94 21.23 24.25 45.09
CA GLU A 94 19.84 24.38 45.54
C GLU A 94 19.30 23.07 46.15
N GLU A 95 19.63 21.91 45.55
CA GLU A 95 19.23 20.60 46.07
C GLU A 95 19.92 20.34 47.46
N ALA A 96 21.21 20.66 47.60
CA ALA A 96 21.90 20.59 48.86
C ALA A 96 21.25 21.50 49.94
N GLY A 97 20.83 22.71 49.55
CA GLY A 97 20.12 23.63 50.45
C GLY A 97 18.75 23.10 50.90
N LYS A 98 18.02 22.42 50.03
CA LYS A 98 16.75 21.75 50.38
C LYS A 98 16.95 20.62 51.40
N MET A 99 18.11 19.94 51.35
CA MET A 99 18.50 18.90 52.29
C MET A 99 19.18 19.46 53.56
N GLN A 100 19.17 20.79 53.72
CA GLN A 100 19.78 21.49 54.84
C GLN A 100 21.30 21.26 55.00
N LEU A 101 21.98 20.94 53.92
CA LEU A 101 23.42 20.72 53.85
C LEU A 101 24.13 22.00 53.41
N LYS A 102 25.30 22.28 54.01
CA LYS A 102 26.10 23.47 53.68
C LYS A 102 27.00 23.30 52.48
N GLU A 103 27.31 22.06 52.14
CA GLU A 103 28.21 21.69 51.03
C GLU A 103 27.48 20.87 49.97
N THR A 104 27.85 21.08 48.72
CA THR A 104 27.29 20.36 47.56
C THR A 104 28.10 19.10 47.32
N GLY A 105 27.51 17.92 47.50
CA GLY A 105 28.12 16.61 47.25
C GLY A 105 27.86 16.07 45.86
N THR A 106 28.46 14.91 45.55
CA THR A 106 28.30 14.20 44.26
C THR A 106 26.86 13.76 44.02
N GLU A 107 26.11 13.40 45.04
CA GLU A 107 24.68 13.03 45.01
C GLU A 107 23.82 14.20 44.53
N HIS A 108 24.09 15.42 44.97
CA HIS A 108 23.35 16.62 44.56
C HIS A 108 23.61 16.95 43.08
N MET A 109 24.84 16.74 42.61
CA MET A 109 25.18 16.92 41.17
C MET A 109 24.48 15.89 40.30
N LEU A 110 24.42 14.63 40.72
CA LEU A 110 23.71 13.59 39.97
C LEU A 110 22.18 13.84 39.99
N LEU A 111 21.61 14.26 41.13
CA LEU A 111 20.21 14.67 41.20
C LEU A 111 19.88 15.82 40.25
N ALA A 112 20.76 16.83 40.16
CA ALA A 112 20.58 17.94 39.25
C ALA A 112 20.57 17.46 37.77
N ILE A 113 21.45 16.53 37.39
CA ILE A 113 21.49 15.91 36.08
C ILE A 113 20.18 15.14 35.78
N LEU A 114 19.70 14.32 36.73
CA LEU A 114 18.49 13.51 36.57
C LEU A 114 17.21 14.36 36.51
N LYS A 115 17.20 15.56 37.08
CA LYS A 115 16.09 16.52 37.02
C LYS A 115 16.08 17.35 35.74
N ASP A 116 17.23 17.59 35.11
CA ASP A 116 17.35 18.40 33.90
C ASP A 116 17.38 17.55 32.63
N THR A 117 16.18 17.30 32.03
CA THR A 117 16.03 16.51 30.82
C THR A 117 16.66 17.11 29.55
N SER A 118 17.07 18.40 29.61
CA SER A 118 17.67 19.14 28.51
C SER A 118 19.18 19.00 28.41
N CYS A 119 19.86 18.51 29.48
CA CYS A 119 21.30 18.35 29.49
C CYS A 119 21.78 17.09 28.73
N VAL A 120 23.01 17.18 28.20
CA VAL A 120 23.59 16.08 27.40
C VAL A 120 23.78 14.82 28.26
N ALA A 121 24.23 14.98 29.51
CA ALA A 121 24.37 13.89 30.46
C ALA A 121 23.09 13.06 30.66
N TYR A 122 21.95 13.72 30.78
CA TYR A 122 20.64 13.05 30.89
C TYR A 122 20.31 12.24 29.59
N LYS A 123 20.59 12.82 28.43
CA LYS A 123 20.35 12.18 27.15
C LYS A 123 21.22 10.93 26.96
N ILE A 124 22.49 11.00 27.41
CA ILE A 124 23.39 9.84 27.38
C ILE A 124 22.86 8.74 28.30
N LEU A 125 22.45 9.03 29.51
CA LEU A 125 21.86 8.05 30.43
C LEU A 125 20.58 7.41 29.85
N LEU A 126 19.78 8.19 29.14
CA LEU A 126 18.57 7.70 28.50
C LEU A 126 18.91 6.78 27.31
N ALA A 127 19.86 7.18 26.45
CA ALA A 127 20.32 6.41 25.29
C ALA A 127 20.98 5.08 25.70
N SER A 128 21.74 5.09 26.78
CA SER A 128 22.38 3.89 27.35
C SER A 128 21.39 2.92 28.01
N GLY A 129 20.09 3.24 28.06
CA GLY A 129 19.08 2.42 28.72
C GLY A 129 19.14 2.43 30.26
N ALA A 130 19.76 3.45 30.86
CA ALA A 130 19.85 3.55 32.30
C ALA A 130 18.45 3.69 32.94
N PRO A 131 18.18 3.00 34.05
CA PRO A 131 16.89 3.07 34.74
C PRO A 131 16.79 4.37 35.56
N ILE A 132 16.49 5.49 34.87
CA ILE A 132 16.49 6.86 35.44
C ILE A 132 15.66 6.96 36.72
N GLN A 133 14.48 6.31 36.76
CA GLN A 133 13.63 6.34 37.96
C GLN A 133 14.27 5.62 39.14
N LYS A 134 14.97 4.52 38.87
CA LYS A 134 15.65 3.75 39.89
C LYS A 134 16.88 4.50 40.39
N LEU A 135 17.69 5.08 39.48
CA LEU A 135 18.82 5.95 39.86
C LEU A 135 18.40 7.08 40.80
N TYR A 136 17.30 7.75 40.46
CA TYR A 136 16.76 8.83 41.29
C TYR A 136 16.33 8.34 42.68
N THR A 137 15.63 7.20 42.74
CA THR A 137 15.15 6.62 44.02
C THR A 137 16.31 6.14 44.90
N ASP A 138 17.31 5.50 44.28
CA ASP A 138 18.47 4.97 44.99
C ASP A 138 19.32 6.10 45.62
N ILE A 139 19.46 7.24 44.93
CA ILE A 139 20.14 8.42 45.49
C ILE A 139 19.39 8.94 46.72
N ILE A 140 18.06 9.11 46.62
CA ILE A 140 17.26 9.66 47.69
C ILE A 140 17.23 8.73 48.92
N LEU A 141 17.15 7.41 48.68
CA LEU A 141 17.27 6.43 49.77
C LEU A 141 18.61 6.47 50.45
N THR A 142 19.69 6.67 49.67
CA THR A 142 21.04 6.76 50.22
C THR A 142 21.26 8.06 51.03
N THR A 143 20.51 9.13 50.72
CA THR A 143 20.53 10.41 51.39
C THR A 143 19.51 10.55 52.54
N GLY A 144 18.73 9.50 52.83
CA GLY A 144 17.76 9.45 53.94
C GLY A 144 16.39 10.09 53.68
N GLY A 145 16.01 10.28 52.40
CA GLY A 145 14.74 10.87 52.02
C GLY A 145 13.57 9.87 51.85
N ASP A 146 12.33 10.38 51.89
CA ASP A 146 11.10 9.58 51.73
C ASP A 146 10.83 9.22 50.26
N MET A 147 10.58 7.94 49.99
CA MET A 147 10.37 7.35 48.66
C MET A 147 9.11 7.86 47.92
N VAL A 148 8.06 8.20 48.69
CA VAL A 148 6.79 8.70 48.10
C VAL A 148 6.93 10.17 47.68
N GLN A 149 7.60 11.00 48.49
CA GLN A 149 7.91 12.37 48.12
C GLN A 149 8.85 12.46 46.93
N ALA A 150 9.87 11.61 46.88
CA ALA A 150 10.84 11.53 45.79
C ALA A 150 10.20 11.26 44.45
N LYS A 151 9.26 10.30 44.36
CA LYS A 151 8.53 9.96 43.16
C LYS A 151 7.65 11.12 42.67
N ASN A 152 6.97 11.78 43.59
CA ASN A 152 6.13 12.95 43.30
C ASN A 152 6.95 14.15 42.84
N GLU A 153 8.13 14.38 43.43
CA GLU A 153 9.02 15.47 43.04
C GLU A 153 9.66 15.25 41.64
N LEU A 154 10.03 14.01 41.31
CA LEU A 154 10.54 13.70 39.96
C LEU A 154 9.47 13.92 38.87
N ILE A 155 8.24 13.53 39.18
CA ILE A 155 7.09 13.78 38.26
C ILE A 155 6.82 15.28 38.14
N ALA A 156 6.85 16.00 39.26
CA ALA A 156 6.65 17.46 39.32
C ALA A 156 7.79 18.26 38.64
N SER A 157 9.04 17.81 38.74
CA SER A 157 10.18 18.48 38.10
C SER A 157 10.16 18.26 36.57
N ARG A 158 9.72 17.10 36.10
CA ARG A 158 9.47 16.84 34.64
C ARG A 158 8.36 17.72 34.07
N SER A 159 7.36 18.05 34.91
CA SER A 159 6.28 18.98 34.52
C SER A 159 6.72 20.44 34.53
N ARG A 160 7.69 20.85 35.36
CA ARG A 160 8.18 22.24 35.49
C ARG A 160 9.15 22.66 34.36
N ASN A 161 9.86 21.72 33.73
CA ASN A 161 10.76 22.00 32.58
C ASN A 161 10.05 22.11 31.24
N LYS A 162 8.78 21.70 31.13
CA LYS A 162 7.89 22.19 30.08
C LYS A 162 7.46 23.60 30.49
N LYS A 163 8.08 24.63 29.87
CA LYS A 163 7.67 26.04 29.99
C LYS A 163 6.19 26.18 30.23
N ASN A 164 5.79 27.01 31.27
CA ASN A 164 4.44 27.53 31.53
C ASN A 164 3.50 27.61 30.31
N SER A 165 3.08 26.49 29.78
CA SER A 165 1.88 26.44 28.94
C SER A 165 0.76 26.27 29.98
N GLY A 166 -0.16 27.20 30.07
CA GLY A 166 -1.35 27.04 30.91
C GLY A 166 -2.28 25.90 30.43
N THR A 167 -1.73 24.91 29.70
CA THR A 167 -2.45 23.86 28.95
C THR A 167 -1.80 22.47 29.10
N PRO A 168 -1.64 21.93 30.33
CA PRO A 168 -0.92 20.68 30.57
C PRO A 168 -1.59 19.45 29.96
N THR A 169 -2.93 19.38 29.91
CA THR A 169 -3.66 18.28 29.30
C THR A 169 -3.57 18.33 27.76
N LEU A 170 -3.66 19.54 27.20
CA LEU A 170 -3.49 19.71 25.75
C LEU A 170 -2.06 19.41 25.30
N ASP A 171 -1.05 19.78 26.06
CA ASP A 171 0.35 19.47 25.75
C ASP A 171 0.65 17.96 25.78
N GLN A 172 -0.17 17.19 26.52
CA GLN A 172 -0.04 15.74 26.59
C GLN A 172 -0.75 15.03 25.44
N TYR A 173 -1.92 15.52 25.01
CA TYR A 173 -2.81 14.86 24.09
C TYR A 173 -3.08 15.66 22.80
N ALA A 174 -2.36 16.74 22.57
CA ALA A 174 -2.50 17.52 21.36
C ALA A 174 -1.15 17.85 20.73
N ARG A 175 -1.12 17.92 19.42
CA ARG A 175 0.03 18.35 18.62
C ARG A 175 -0.16 19.81 18.20
N ASP A 176 0.80 20.68 18.49
CA ASP A 176 0.77 22.09 18.11
C ASP A 176 1.28 22.31 16.69
N LEU A 177 0.36 22.46 15.73
CA LEU A 177 0.71 22.68 14.32
C LEU A 177 1.40 24.05 14.11
N THR A 178 1.01 25.06 14.88
CA THR A 178 1.64 26.39 14.79
C THR A 178 3.11 26.35 15.24
N GLN A 179 3.42 25.55 16.26
CA GLN A 179 4.81 25.35 16.68
C GLN A 179 5.59 24.55 15.63
N TYR A 180 4.99 23.52 15.04
CA TYR A 180 5.62 22.75 13.95
C TYR A 180 5.88 23.61 12.70
N ALA A 181 4.98 24.56 12.40
CA ALA A 181 5.20 25.55 11.32
C ALA A 181 6.41 26.41 11.62
N LYS A 182 6.53 26.95 12.86
CA LYS A 182 7.68 27.76 13.30
C LYS A 182 9.01 26.99 13.23
N ASP A 183 8.96 25.70 13.53
CA ASP A 183 10.12 24.80 13.46
C ASP A 183 10.47 24.39 12.03
N GLY A 184 9.69 24.78 11.01
CA GLY A 184 9.87 24.38 9.61
C GLY A 184 9.60 22.91 9.30
N LYS A 185 8.83 22.22 10.16
CA LYS A 185 8.58 20.78 10.07
C LYS A 185 7.32 20.42 9.29
N LEU A 186 6.49 21.40 8.93
CA LEU A 186 5.31 21.18 8.12
C LEU A 186 5.65 21.16 6.64
N ASP A 187 4.93 20.37 5.89
CA ASP A 187 5.05 20.30 4.45
C ASP A 187 4.45 21.55 3.78
N PRO A 188 5.02 22.03 2.66
CA PRO A 188 4.46 23.14 1.93
C PRO A 188 3.10 22.77 1.32
N VAL A 189 2.09 23.58 1.59
CA VAL A 189 0.74 23.38 1.06
C VAL A 189 0.56 24.25 -0.18
N LEU A 190 0.30 23.62 -1.31
CA LEU A 190 0.19 24.29 -2.62
C LEU A 190 -1.21 24.06 -3.21
N ASN A 191 -1.70 25.02 -3.99
CA ASN A 191 -2.97 24.95 -4.73
C ASN A 191 -4.21 24.67 -3.83
N ARG A 192 -4.20 25.20 -2.59
CA ARG A 192 -5.29 25.14 -1.62
C ARG A 192 -5.61 26.50 -1.00
N ASP A 193 -5.25 27.56 -1.73
CA ASP A 193 -5.40 28.93 -1.23
C ASP A 193 -6.86 29.31 -1.00
N ASP A 194 -7.75 28.95 -1.93
CA ASP A 194 -9.17 29.24 -1.85
C ASP A 194 -9.85 28.55 -0.67
N GLU A 195 -9.48 27.29 -0.43
CA GLU A 195 -10.01 26.52 0.72
C GLU A 195 -9.50 27.09 2.06
N ILE A 196 -8.20 27.45 2.13
CA ILE A 196 -7.61 28.08 3.32
C ILE A 196 -8.27 29.44 3.58
N GLU A 197 -8.48 30.26 2.56
CA GLU A 197 -9.20 31.55 2.68
C GLU A 197 -10.65 31.38 3.15
N SER A 198 -11.33 30.35 2.65
CA SER A 198 -12.68 30.00 3.11
C SER A 198 -12.69 29.63 4.60
N VAL A 199 -11.71 28.85 5.06
CA VAL A 199 -11.55 28.50 6.48
C VAL A 199 -11.28 29.76 7.32
N ILE A 200 -10.38 30.64 6.89
CA ILE A 200 -10.06 31.92 7.54
C ILE A 200 -11.32 32.77 7.64
N GLY A 201 -12.07 32.89 6.54
CA GLY A 201 -13.32 33.64 6.48
C GLY A 201 -14.37 33.12 7.45
N ILE A 202 -14.49 31.79 7.61
CA ILE A 202 -15.42 31.17 8.57
C ILE A 202 -14.97 31.42 10.02
N LEU A 203 -13.69 31.22 10.32
CA LEU A 203 -13.13 31.44 11.66
C LEU A 203 -13.29 32.89 12.15
N SER A 204 -13.32 33.85 11.24
CA SER A 204 -13.49 35.28 11.52
C SER A 204 -14.95 35.71 11.74
N ARG A 205 -15.94 34.81 11.55
CA ARG A 205 -17.37 35.10 11.76
C ARG A 205 -17.73 35.16 13.24
N ARG A 206 -18.76 35.94 13.54
CA ARG A 206 -19.34 35.99 14.89
C ARG A 206 -20.17 34.75 15.25
N MET A 207 -20.81 34.12 14.24
CA MET A 207 -21.65 32.94 14.40
C MET A 207 -21.27 31.93 13.30
N LYS A 208 -21.52 30.63 13.54
CA LYS A 208 -21.08 29.54 12.65
C LYS A 208 -19.61 29.65 12.29
N ASN A 209 -18.79 29.89 13.29
CA ASN A 209 -17.35 30.14 13.19
C ASN A 209 -16.49 28.87 13.36
N ASN A 210 -17.09 27.69 13.21
CA ASN A 210 -16.38 26.43 13.24
C ASN A 210 -16.43 25.81 11.83
N PRO A 211 -15.34 25.84 11.04
CA PRO A 211 -15.28 25.18 9.74
C PRO A 211 -15.24 23.67 9.91
N CYS A 212 -15.95 22.96 9.03
CA CYS A 212 -15.86 21.51 8.89
C CYS A 212 -15.40 21.17 7.47
N LEU A 213 -14.20 20.63 7.35
CA LEU A 213 -13.63 20.19 6.07
C LEU A 213 -14.27 18.86 5.68
N ILE A 214 -14.96 18.85 4.55
CA ILE A 214 -15.70 17.69 4.07
C ILE A 214 -15.09 17.23 2.75
N GLY A 215 -14.61 16.00 2.69
CA GLY A 215 -14.04 15.44 1.47
C GLY A 215 -13.70 13.98 1.64
N GLU A 216 -13.44 13.32 0.53
CA GLU A 216 -13.03 11.91 0.54
C GLU A 216 -11.68 11.71 1.26
N PRO A 217 -11.36 10.49 1.73
CA PRO A 217 -10.06 10.19 2.31
C PRO A 217 -8.94 10.47 1.29
N GLY A 218 -7.82 11.05 1.74
CA GLY A 218 -6.66 11.30 0.87
C GLY A 218 -6.71 12.56 0.00
N VAL A 219 -7.78 13.39 0.07
CA VAL A 219 -7.85 14.65 -0.71
C VAL A 219 -7.06 15.81 -0.09
N GLY A 220 -6.44 15.62 1.08
CA GLY A 220 -5.58 16.62 1.72
C GLY A 220 -6.30 17.53 2.72
N LYS A 221 -7.33 17.07 3.44
CA LYS A 221 -8.05 17.87 4.46
C LYS A 221 -7.12 18.37 5.57
N THR A 222 -6.26 17.52 6.08
CA THR A 222 -5.29 17.85 7.14
C THR A 222 -4.26 18.87 6.65
N ALA A 223 -3.81 18.76 5.41
CA ALA A 223 -2.87 19.70 4.79
C ALA A 223 -3.41 21.14 4.77
N ILE A 224 -4.73 21.34 4.56
CA ILE A 224 -5.34 22.69 4.61
C ILE A 224 -5.17 23.33 5.98
N VAL A 225 -5.30 22.55 7.05
CA VAL A 225 -5.11 23.05 8.44
C VAL A 225 -3.64 23.33 8.73
N GLU A 226 -2.73 22.53 8.18
CA GLU A 226 -1.29 22.77 8.22
C GLU A 226 -0.90 24.04 7.44
N GLY A 227 -1.51 24.24 6.28
CA GLY A 227 -1.36 25.49 5.52
C GLY A 227 -1.88 26.72 6.26
N LEU A 228 -3.02 26.59 6.96
CA LEU A 228 -3.52 27.65 7.84
C LEU A 228 -2.53 27.95 8.97
N ALA A 229 -1.94 26.92 9.59
CA ALA A 229 -0.94 27.10 10.63
C ALA A 229 0.31 27.85 10.12
N SER A 230 0.76 27.53 8.89
CA SER A 230 1.87 28.25 8.24
C SER A 230 1.51 29.72 7.98
N ARG A 231 0.31 30.00 7.44
CA ARG A 231 -0.14 31.39 7.22
C ARG A 231 -0.26 32.21 8.53
N ILE A 232 -0.65 31.59 9.64
CA ILE A 232 -0.67 32.24 10.96
C ILE A 232 0.75 32.63 11.39
N VAL A 233 1.73 31.76 11.16
CA VAL A 233 3.14 32.03 11.51
C VAL A 233 3.73 33.10 10.64
N ASP A 234 3.38 33.13 9.35
CA ASP A 234 3.83 34.11 8.37
C ASP A 234 3.13 35.47 8.51
N GLY A 235 2.12 35.59 9.39
CA GLY A 235 1.33 36.82 9.55
C GLY A 235 0.38 37.10 8.38
N ALA A 236 0.12 36.12 7.51
CA ALA A 236 -0.75 36.25 6.35
C ALA A 236 -2.23 35.94 6.69
N VAL A 237 -2.70 36.38 7.83
CA VAL A 237 -4.06 36.18 8.35
C VAL A 237 -4.58 37.48 9.00
N PRO A 238 -5.91 37.69 9.15
CA PRO A 238 -6.46 38.81 9.87
C PRO A 238 -5.98 38.87 11.33
N ASP A 239 -5.92 40.09 11.92
CA ASP A 239 -5.46 40.37 13.30
C ASP A 239 -6.14 39.46 14.35
N THR A 240 -7.37 39.01 14.10
CA THR A 240 -8.14 38.12 14.99
C THR A 240 -7.56 36.73 15.09
N LEU A 241 -6.72 36.31 14.13
CA LEU A 241 -6.12 35.00 14.03
C LEU A 241 -4.59 34.98 14.22
N GLU A 242 -3.90 36.15 14.17
CA GLU A 242 -2.44 36.26 14.29
C GLU A 242 -1.84 35.61 15.55
N GLN A 243 -2.56 35.68 16.66
CA GLN A 243 -2.09 35.13 17.94
C GLN A 243 -2.65 33.75 18.25
N LYS A 244 -3.39 33.16 17.30
CA LYS A 244 -4.00 31.85 17.53
C LYS A 244 -3.00 30.72 17.34
N ARG A 245 -3.19 29.66 18.12
CA ARG A 245 -2.45 28.40 18.04
C ARG A 245 -3.40 27.31 17.59
N ILE A 246 -3.00 26.50 16.62
CA ILE A 246 -3.79 25.34 16.16
C ILE A 246 -3.26 24.09 16.84
N LEU A 247 -4.13 23.44 17.62
CA LEU A 247 -3.82 22.20 18.32
C LEU A 247 -4.63 21.06 17.75
N THR A 248 -3.97 20.07 17.16
CA THR A 248 -4.59 18.81 16.71
C THR A 248 -4.81 17.90 17.91
N LEU A 249 -6.04 17.55 18.21
CA LEU A 249 -6.39 16.72 19.35
C LEU A 249 -6.27 15.23 19.01
N ASP A 250 -5.45 14.49 19.76
CA ASP A 250 -5.33 13.03 19.65
C ASP A 250 -6.39 12.35 20.54
N LEU A 251 -7.53 12.06 19.94
CA LEU A 251 -8.63 11.39 20.64
C LEU A 251 -8.32 9.94 20.98
N SER A 252 -7.59 9.25 20.08
CA SER A 252 -7.17 7.87 20.31
C SER A 252 -6.27 7.77 21.52
N GLY A 253 -5.30 8.68 21.66
CA GLY A 253 -4.44 8.79 22.83
C GLY A 253 -5.19 9.14 24.12
N MET A 254 -6.28 9.92 24.02
CA MET A 254 -7.13 10.24 25.18
C MET A 254 -7.97 9.05 25.66
N VAL A 255 -8.38 8.15 24.76
CA VAL A 255 -9.10 6.91 25.08
C VAL A 255 -8.14 5.83 25.57
N ALA A 256 -6.94 5.76 25.02
CA ALA A 256 -5.95 4.77 25.41
C ALA A 256 -5.56 4.92 26.90
N GLY A 257 -5.60 3.80 27.62
CA GLY A 257 -5.29 3.77 29.06
C GLY A 257 -6.38 4.29 29.99
N SER A 258 -7.57 4.65 29.49
CA SER A 258 -8.75 4.90 30.34
C SER A 258 -9.42 3.55 30.65
N LYS A 259 -9.46 3.16 31.93
CA LYS A 259 -10.16 1.95 32.38
C LYS A 259 -11.68 2.14 32.45
N TYR A 260 -12.14 3.38 32.58
CA TYR A 260 -13.54 3.73 32.74
C TYR A 260 -13.92 4.91 31.85
N ARG A 261 -15.17 4.89 31.35
CA ARG A 261 -15.78 5.96 30.54
C ARG A 261 -15.62 7.36 31.14
N GLY A 262 -15.75 7.49 32.46
CA GLY A 262 -15.61 8.77 33.19
C GLY A 262 -14.24 9.41 33.11
N GLU A 263 -13.18 8.63 32.97
CA GLU A 263 -11.80 9.16 32.83
C GLU A 263 -11.58 9.87 31.50
N PHE A 264 -12.11 9.32 30.40
CA PHE A 264 -12.06 9.96 29.09
C PHE A 264 -12.87 11.26 29.06
N GLU A 265 -14.11 11.22 29.61
CA GLU A 265 -14.95 12.43 29.71
C GLU A 265 -14.25 13.53 30.53
N GLU A 266 -13.57 13.16 31.59
CA GLU A 266 -12.83 14.11 32.42
C GLU A 266 -11.61 14.70 31.70
N ARG A 267 -10.87 13.89 30.93
CA ARG A 267 -9.73 14.36 30.10
C ARG A 267 -10.19 15.38 29.06
N ILE A 268 -11.29 15.10 28.34
CA ILE A 268 -11.87 16.06 27.38
C ILE A 268 -12.34 17.33 28.09
N LYS A 269 -13.05 17.22 29.21
CA LYS A 269 -13.50 18.38 30.00
C LYS A 269 -12.35 19.24 30.48
N ARG A 270 -11.21 18.65 30.85
CA ARG A 270 -9.98 19.37 31.21
C ARG A 270 -9.38 20.09 30.00
N ALA A 271 -9.23 19.39 28.85
CA ALA A 271 -8.72 19.97 27.61
C ALA A 271 -9.55 21.18 27.17
N LEU A 272 -10.88 21.08 27.23
CA LEU A 272 -11.78 22.19 26.89
C LEU A 272 -11.68 23.37 27.87
N ARG A 273 -11.53 23.10 29.17
CA ARG A 273 -11.28 24.17 30.19
C ARG A 273 -9.96 24.88 29.92
N GLU A 274 -8.90 24.15 29.58
CA GLU A 274 -7.61 24.72 29.20
C GLU A 274 -7.70 25.55 27.92
N THR A 275 -8.41 25.06 26.88
CA THR A 275 -8.69 25.81 25.65
C THR A 275 -9.42 27.12 25.93
N LYS A 276 -10.46 27.07 26.77
CA LYS A 276 -11.22 28.26 27.18
C LYS A 276 -10.38 29.26 27.98
N ALA A 277 -9.57 28.77 28.91
CA ALA A 277 -8.71 29.61 29.76
C ALA A 277 -7.58 30.29 28.94
N ALA A 278 -7.03 29.61 27.96
CA ALA A 278 -6.01 30.16 27.07
C ALA A 278 -6.55 31.21 26.08
N GLY A 279 -7.79 31.02 25.56
CA GLY A 279 -8.48 31.99 24.69
C GLY A 279 -7.90 32.14 23.29
N ASN A 280 -6.70 31.67 23.06
CA ASN A 280 -5.98 31.77 21.79
C ASN A 280 -5.80 30.42 21.05
N ILE A 281 -6.56 29.39 21.42
CA ILE A 281 -6.44 28.05 20.87
C ILE A 281 -7.59 27.78 19.87
N LEU A 282 -7.23 27.26 18.69
CA LEU A 282 -8.12 26.62 17.73
C LEU A 282 -7.90 25.11 17.83
N LEU A 283 -8.95 24.36 18.16
CA LEU A 283 -8.87 22.90 18.23
C LEU A 283 -9.12 22.31 16.84
N PHE A 284 -8.19 21.54 16.34
CA PHE A 284 -8.41 20.71 15.15
C PHE A 284 -8.74 19.28 15.57
N ILE A 285 -9.85 18.77 15.06
CA ILE A 285 -10.32 17.39 15.28
C ILE A 285 -10.42 16.72 13.92
N ASP A 286 -9.48 15.85 13.65
CA ASP A 286 -9.58 14.97 12.49
C ASP A 286 -10.56 13.84 12.79
N GLU A 287 -11.20 13.30 11.77
CA GLU A 287 -12.28 12.32 11.91
C GLU A 287 -13.34 12.75 12.95
N LEU A 288 -13.86 13.96 12.82
CA LEU A 288 -14.81 14.56 13.77
C LEU A 288 -16.00 13.64 14.12
N HIS A 289 -16.40 12.76 13.20
CA HIS A 289 -17.45 11.78 13.41
C HIS A 289 -17.17 10.79 14.54
N THR A 290 -15.90 10.48 14.82
CA THR A 290 -15.50 9.57 15.90
C THR A 290 -15.88 10.10 17.28
N VAL A 291 -15.95 11.42 17.42
CA VAL A 291 -16.33 12.10 18.66
C VAL A 291 -17.85 12.21 18.80
N ILE A 292 -18.55 12.31 17.67
CA ILE A 292 -19.97 12.67 17.61
C ILE A 292 -20.87 11.44 17.44
N GLY A 293 -20.37 10.38 16.78
CA GLY A 293 -21.19 9.24 16.36
C GLY A 293 -21.03 7.95 17.14
N ALA A 294 -20.13 7.90 18.11
CA ALA A 294 -19.82 6.69 18.84
C ALA A 294 -20.92 6.18 19.81
N GLY A 295 -22.10 6.84 19.85
CA GLY A 295 -23.19 6.55 20.79
C GLY A 295 -24.16 5.43 20.40
N GLY A 296 -24.00 4.75 19.27
CA GLY A 296 -24.96 3.74 18.78
C GLY A 296 -24.76 2.31 19.26
N ALA A 297 -23.61 1.94 19.78
CA ALA A 297 -23.34 0.63 20.38
C ALA A 297 -23.28 0.74 21.91
N GLU A 298 -23.80 -0.25 22.63
CA GLU A 298 -23.71 -0.32 24.09
C GLU A 298 -22.24 -0.23 24.53
N GLY A 299 -21.84 0.96 25.05
CA GLY A 299 -20.45 1.22 25.50
C GLY A 299 -19.69 2.29 24.70
N ALA A 300 -20.24 2.83 23.63
CA ALA A 300 -19.58 3.86 22.83
C ALA A 300 -19.59 5.23 23.53
N ILE A 301 -18.48 5.97 23.36
CA ILE A 301 -18.18 7.21 24.09
C ILE A 301 -18.78 8.38 23.30
N ASP A 302 -19.80 9.06 23.84
CA ASP A 302 -20.40 10.24 23.22
C ASP A 302 -19.81 11.53 23.84
N ALA A 303 -18.73 12.05 23.22
CA ALA A 303 -18.14 13.32 23.62
C ALA A 303 -18.89 14.54 23.08
N SER A 304 -19.88 14.33 22.19
CA SER A 304 -20.68 15.42 21.61
C SER A 304 -21.42 16.23 22.67
N ASN A 305 -21.92 15.57 23.72
CA ASN A 305 -22.61 16.22 24.84
C ASN A 305 -21.70 17.15 25.67
N ILE A 306 -20.38 16.98 25.57
CA ILE A 306 -19.42 17.82 26.26
C ILE A 306 -19.01 19.00 25.35
N LEU A 307 -18.84 18.77 24.06
CA LEU A 307 -18.44 19.78 23.07
C LEU A 307 -19.58 20.76 22.74
N LYS A 308 -20.81 20.27 22.56
CA LYS A 308 -21.99 21.07 22.18
C LYS A 308 -22.20 22.31 23.05
N PRO A 309 -22.17 22.25 24.41
CA PRO A 309 -22.36 23.43 25.27
C PRO A 309 -21.27 24.48 25.13
N ALA A 310 -20.01 24.05 25.00
CA ALA A 310 -18.86 24.95 24.87
C ALA A 310 -18.84 25.68 23.53
N MET A 311 -19.16 24.97 22.44
CA MET A 311 -19.32 25.55 21.09
C MET A 311 -20.57 26.46 21.02
N ALA A 312 -21.66 26.08 21.69
CA ALA A 312 -22.90 26.85 21.69
C ALA A 312 -22.71 28.23 22.31
N ARG A 313 -21.89 28.34 23.34
CA ARG A 313 -21.57 29.60 24.03
C ARG A 313 -20.45 30.38 23.34
N GLY A 314 -19.83 29.85 22.28
CA GLY A 314 -18.70 30.49 21.61
C GLY A 314 -17.42 30.51 22.47
N GLU A 315 -17.33 29.61 23.46
CA GLU A 315 -16.21 29.54 24.40
C GLU A 315 -14.96 28.90 23.76
N ILE A 316 -15.17 28.10 22.72
CA ILE A 316 -14.14 27.42 21.96
C ILE A 316 -14.42 27.50 20.46
N GLN A 317 -13.38 27.47 19.64
CA GLN A 317 -13.47 27.33 18.20
C GLN A 317 -12.86 25.98 17.80
N VAL A 318 -13.56 25.27 16.91
CA VAL A 318 -13.19 23.93 16.46
C VAL A 318 -13.13 23.92 14.92
N ILE A 319 -12.05 23.36 14.38
CA ILE A 319 -11.92 22.98 12.98
C ILE A 319 -12.16 21.48 12.94
N GLY A 320 -13.15 21.00 12.20
CA GLY A 320 -13.42 19.57 12.02
C GLY A 320 -12.98 19.09 10.65
N ALA A 321 -12.59 17.84 10.53
CA ALA A 321 -12.44 17.16 9.25
C ALA A 321 -13.21 15.84 9.27
N THR A 322 -13.91 15.53 8.17
CA THR A 322 -14.70 14.28 8.06
C THR A 322 -15.00 13.96 6.59
N THR A 323 -15.58 12.80 6.32
CA THR A 323 -16.08 12.45 5.00
C THR A 323 -17.48 13.03 4.75
N ARG A 324 -17.89 13.09 3.47
CA ARG A 324 -19.23 13.61 3.09
C ARG A 324 -20.34 12.74 3.66
N GLU A 325 -20.16 11.43 3.67
CA GLU A 325 -21.15 10.47 4.18
C GLU A 325 -21.34 10.63 5.69
N GLU A 326 -20.25 10.70 6.43
CA GLU A 326 -20.27 10.82 7.90
C GLU A 326 -20.74 12.18 8.38
N TYR A 327 -20.43 13.24 7.63
CA TYR A 327 -21.01 14.56 7.89
C TYR A 327 -22.55 14.52 7.86
N ARG A 328 -23.13 13.93 6.81
CA ARG A 328 -24.60 13.78 6.68
C ARG A 328 -25.18 12.89 7.78
N LYS A 329 -24.48 11.80 8.12
CA LYS A 329 -24.96 10.82 9.09
C LYS A 329 -24.95 11.35 10.53
N HIS A 330 -23.94 12.11 10.90
CA HIS A 330 -23.66 12.47 12.28
C HIS A 330 -23.80 13.97 12.61
N ILE A 331 -23.57 14.87 11.66
CA ILE A 331 -23.57 16.32 11.89
C ILE A 331 -24.86 16.96 11.38
N GLU A 332 -25.28 16.72 10.15
CA GLU A 332 -26.51 17.27 9.58
C GLU A 332 -27.77 16.80 10.32
N LYS A 333 -27.77 15.58 10.86
CA LYS A 333 -28.92 15.07 11.62
C LYS A 333 -29.05 15.69 13.02
N ASP A 334 -27.97 16.30 13.52
CA ASP A 334 -27.97 16.96 14.83
C ASP A 334 -28.12 18.48 14.67
N ALA A 335 -29.31 18.99 14.88
CA ALA A 335 -29.64 20.41 14.70
C ALA A 335 -28.80 21.37 15.55
N ALA A 336 -28.19 20.91 16.65
CA ALA A 336 -27.30 21.71 17.49
C ALA A 336 -25.90 21.86 16.86
N LEU A 337 -25.39 20.80 16.20
CA LEU A 337 -24.11 20.82 15.52
C LEU A 337 -24.20 21.50 14.15
N GLU A 338 -25.25 21.21 13.37
CA GLU A 338 -25.49 21.83 12.06
C GLU A 338 -25.53 23.38 12.12
N ARG A 339 -26.09 23.94 13.20
CA ARG A 339 -26.09 25.38 13.42
C ARG A 339 -24.76 25.98 13.83
N ARG A 340 -23.74 25.14 14.12
CA ARG A 340 -22.44 25.59 14.64
C ARG A 340 -21.31 25.35 13.67
N PHE A 341 -21.38 24.27 12.90
CA PHE A 341 -20.43 23.99 11.86
C PHE A 341 -20.82 24.61 10.51
N GLN A 342 -19.81 25.08 9.80
CA GLN A 342 -19.97 25.53 8.41
C GLN A 342 -19.18 24.57 7.53
N PRO A 343 -19.83 23.86 6.59
CA PRO A 343 -19.14 22.93 5.70
C PRO A 343 -18.24 23.70 4.72
N VAL A 344 -17.03 23.17 4.51
CA VAL A 344 -16.09 23.52 3.45
C VAL A 344 -15.82 22.24 2.66
N VAL A 345 -16.30 22.19 1.43
CA VAL A 345 -16.15 21.00 0.59
C VAL A 345 -14.77 21.01 -0.03
N ILE A 346 -14.02 19.94 0.19
CA ILE A 346 -12.70 19.73 -0.38
C ILE A 346 -12.82 18.69 -1.48
N GLU A 347 -12.57 19.12 -2.71
CA GLU A 347 -12.64 18.26 -3.87
C GLU A 347 -11.26 17.64 -4.18
N GLU A 348 -11.28 16.53 -4.92
CA GLU A 348 -10.07 15.91 -5.45
C GLU A 348 -9.37 16.91 -6.39
N PRO A 349 -8.08 17.18 -6.21
CA PRO A 349 -7.36 18.09 -7.10
C PRO A 349 -7.19 17.47 -8.49
N SER A 350 -7.16 18.32 -9.52
CA SER A 350 -6.87 17.88 -10.88
C SER A 350 -5.45 17.33 -11.02
N ALA A 351 -5.20 16.54 -12.07
CA ALA A 351 -3.87 16.01 -12.37
C ALA A 351 -2.79 17.12 -12.43
N VAL A 352 -3.11 18.27 -13.04
CA VAL A 352 -2.18 19.40 -13.18
C VAL A 352 -1.85 20.00 -11.79
N GLN A 353 -2.86 20.20 -10.96
CA GLN A 353 -2.67 20.70 -9.60
C GLN A 353 -1.85 19.72 -8.76
N THR A 354 -2.13 18.42 -8.89
CA THR A 354 -1.39 17.37 -8.18
C THR A 354 0.08 17.32 -8.59
N ILE A 355 0.41 17.44 -9.87
CA ILE A 355 1.81 17.54 -10.34
C ILE A 355 2.51 18.74 -9.69
N SER A 356 1.84 19.88 -9.61
CA SER A 356 2.40 21.07 -8.95
C SER A 356 2.62 20.85 -7.45
N MET A 357 1.67 20.20 -6.75
CA MET A 357 1.80 19.83 -5.33
C MET A 357 3.00 18.91 -5.11
N LEU A 358 3.12 17.85 -5.93
CA LEU A 358 4.22 16.89 -5.82
C LEU A 358 5.59 17.51 -6.11
N LYS A 359 5.66 18.45 -7.08
CA LYS A 359 6.90 19.21 -7.33
C LYS A 359 7.32 20.05 -6.12
N GLY A 360 6.38 20.58 -5.37
CA GLY A 360 6.66 21.30 -4.13
C GLY A 360 7.10 20.40 -2.97
N LEU A 361 6.57 19.17 -2.90
CA LEU A 361 6.93 18.19 -1.88
C LEU A 361 8.22 17.44 -2.18
N ARG A 362 8.67 17.45 -3.46
CA ARG A 362 9.81 16.67 -3.96
C ARG A 362 11.05 16.75 -3.10
N SER A 363 11.49 17.94 -2.74
CA SER A 363 12.74 18.16 -1.99
C SER A 363 12.76 17.41 -0.64
N ARG A 364 11.61 17.29 0.03
CA ARG A 364 11.49 16.57 1.31
C ARG A 364 11.59 15.06 1.14
N TYR A 365 10.94 14.52 0.10
CA TYR A 365 11.04 13.09 -0.20
C TYR A 365 12.44 12.72 -0.70
N GLU A 366 13.08 13.58 -1.49
CA GLU A 366 14.46 13.42 -1.92
C GLU A 366 15.46 13.43 -0.75
N GLU A 367 15.24 14.29 0.24
CA GLU A 367 16.08 14.35 1.43
C GLU A 367 15.88 13.12 2.32
N PHE A 368 14.64 12.67 2.50
CA PHE A 368 14.31 11.52 3.32
C PHE A 368 14.84 10.21 2.75
N HIS A 369 14.59 9.96 1.46
CA HIS A 369 14.99 8.72 0.79
C HIS A 369 16.39 8.78 0.17
N LYS A 370 17.05 9.95 0.17
CA LYS A 370 18.38 10.18 -0.43
C LYS A 370 18.44 9.87 -1.93
N VAL A 371 17.34 10.10 -2.66
CA VAL A 371 17.18 9.88 -4.09
C VAL A 371 16.85 11.19 -4.79
N GLU A 372 16.99 11.25 -6.12
CA GLU A 372 16.54 12.35 -6.96
C GLU A 372 15.26 11.94 -7.71
N ILE A 373 14.17 12.68 -7.56
CA ILE A 373 12.89 12.36 -8.21
C ILE A 373 12.77 13.19 -9.48
N THR A 374 12.72 12.52 -10.64
CA THR A 374 12.60 13.22 -11.93
C THR A 374 11.18 13.75 -12.15
N ASP A 375 11.06 14.86 -12.91
CA ASP A 375 9.74 15.42 -13.28
C ASP A 375 8.88 14.37 -14.02
N ALA A 376 9.51 13.58 -14.89
CA ALA A 376 8.83 12.49 -15.59
C ALA A 376 8.27 11.41 -14.64
N ALA A 377 8.96 11.13 -13.52
CA ALA A 377 8.44 10.19 -12.51
C ALA A 377 7.23 10.78 -11.77
N ILE A 378 7.22 12.08 -11.47
CA ILE A 378 6.07 12.76 -10.86
C ILE A 378 4.85 12.72 -11.80
N GLU A 379 5.05 13.05 -13.06
CA GLU A 379 3.99 12.99 -14.07
C GLU A 379 3.45 11.56 -14.24
N ALA A 380 4.35 10.57 -14.28
CA ALA A 380 3.97 9.17 -14.34
C ALA A 380 3.19 8.72 -13.10
N ALA A 381 3.60 9.15 -11.89
CA ALA A 381 2.89 8.82 -10.65
C ALA A 381 1.45 9.33 -10.67
N VAL A 382 1.22 10.56 -11.14
CA VAL A 382 -0.13 11.12 -11.25
C VAL A 382 -0.95 10.40 -12.32
N GLN A 383 -0.40 10.23 -13.54
CA GLN A 383 -1.11 9.60 -14.66
C GLN A 383 -1.44 8.12 -14.40
N LEU A 384 -0.47 7.38 -13.86
CA LEU A 384 -0.67 5.97 -13.56
C LEU A 384 -1.61 5.77 -12.37
N SER A 385 -1.54 6.63 -11.34
CA SER A 385 -2.47 6.57 -10.21
C SER A 385 -3.90 6.90 -10.63
N GLU A 386 -4.11 7.89 -11.50
CA GLU A 386 -5.43 8.25 -12.01
C GLU A 386 -6.02 7.13 -12.87
N ARG A 387 -5.17 6.48 -13.69
CA ARG A 387 -5.60 5.42 -14.60
C ARG A 387 -5.82 4.07 -13.93
N TYR A 388 -5.02 3.73 -12.91
CA TYR A 388 -4.97 2.37 -12.36
C TYR A 388 -5.44 2.24 -10.91
N LEU A 389 -5.49 3.34 -10.13
CA LEU A 389 -5.88 3.35 -8.72
C LEU A 389 -7.20 4.13 -8.54
N ASN A 390 -8.32 3.46 -8.80
CA ASN A 390 -9.66 4.08 -8.77
C ASN A 390 -10.32 4.05 -7.38
N ASP A 391 -9.75 3.33 -6.43
CA ASP A 391 -10.23 3.18 -5.05
C ASP A 391 -9.70 4.25 -4.10
N ARG A 392 -8.76 5.09 -4.56
CA ARG A 392 -8.11 6.15 -3.80
C ARG A 392 -8.16 7.48 -4.56
N TYR A 393 -7.92 8.57 -3.86
CA TYR A 393 -8.03 9.93 -4.39
C TYR A 393 -6.66 10.63 -4.48
N LEU A 394 -6.53 11.55 -5.42
CA LEU A 394 -5.39 12.46 -5.51
C LEU A 394 -5.47 13.49 -4.35
N PRO A 395 -4.35 13.98 -3.82
CA PRO A 395 -2.96 13.68 -4.20
C PRO A 395 -2.38 12.43 -3.54
N ASP A 396 -3.04 11.86 -2.53
CA ASP A 396 -2.53 10.82 -1.65
C ASP A 396 -2.02 9.58 -2.41
N LYS A 397 -2.83 9.05 -3.36
CA LYS A 397 -2.42 7.89 -4.17
C LYS A 397 -1.16 8.13 -5.01
N ALA A 398 -0.90 9.36 -5.45
CA ALA A 398 0.30 9.69 -6.21
C ALA A 398 1.51 9.91 -5.29
N ILE A 399 1.30 10.47 -4.11
CA ILE A 399 2.30 10.59 -3.04
C ILE A 399 2.78 9.21 -2.61
N ASP A 400 1.86 8.30 -2.30
CA ASP A 400 2.15 6.92 -1.90
C ASP A 400 2.99 6.18 -2.95
N LEU A 401 2.70 6.39 -4.25
CA LEU A 401 3.49 5.78 -5.33
C LEU A 401 4.94 6.28 -5.35
N ILE A 402 5.14 7.57 -5.17
CA ILE A 402 6.49 8.17 -5.12
C ILE A 402 7.23 7.68 -3.89
N ASP A 403 6.57 7.65 -2.75
CA ASP A 403 7.14 7.22 -1.48
C ASP A 403 7.57 5.74 -1.53
N GLU A 404 6.67 4.83 -1.95
CA GLU A 404 7.01 3.40 -2.08
C GLU A 404 8.07 3.14 -3.16
N ALA A 405 8.01 3.85 -4.31
CA ALA A 405 9.00 3.69 -5.36
C ALA A 405 10.40 4.12 -4.87
N SER A 406 10.48 5.25 -4.15
CA SER A 406 11.72 5.78 -3.59
C SER A 406 12.28 4.85 -2.51
N ALA A 407 11.43 4.36 -1.61
CA ALA A 407 11.82 3.41 -0.57
C ALA A 407 12.32 2.09 -1.16
N LYS A 408 11.58 1.51 -2.12
CA LYS A 408 11.94 0.25 -2.77
C LYS A 408 13.27 0.35 -3.52
N PHE A 409 13.45 1.45 -4.26
CA PHE A 409 14.67 1.68 -5.01
C PHE A 409 15.88 1.84 -4.08
N HIS A 410 15.73 2.61 -3.01
CA HIS A 410 16.79 2.76 -2.00
C HIS A 410 17.17 1.41 -1.37
N LEU A 411 16.19 0.58 -1.00
CA LEU A 411 16.43 -0.76 -0.47
C LEU A 411 17.15 -1.67 -1.47
N GLN A 412 16.76 -1.65 -2.76
CA GLN A 412 17.43 -2.45 -3.80
C GLN A 412 18.91 -2.06 -3.95
N THR A 413 19.19 -0.75 -3.92
CA THR A 413 20.58 -0.25 -3.99
C THR A 413 21.39 -0.70 -2.77
N VAL A 414 20.81 -0.65 -1.56
CA VAL A 414 21.46 -1.10 -0.33
C VAL A 414 21.74 -2.62 -0.35
N TYR A 415 20.76 -3.45 -0.75
CA TYR A 415 20.92 -4.90 -0.81
C TYR A 415 21.95 -5.32 -1.87
N ALA A 416 21.89 -4.73 -3.07
CA ALA A 416 22.87 -5.02 -4.12
C ALA A 416 24.31 -4.68 -3.71
N GLN A 417 24.51 -3.70 -2.84
CA GLN A 417 25.81 -3.35 -2.26
C GLN A 417 26.23 -4.29 -1.15
N SER A 418 25.29 -4.81 -0.33
CA SER A 418 25.60 -5.73 0.77
C SER A 418 26.01 -7.11 0.25
N ASP A 419 25.36 -7.62 -0.80
CA ASP A 419 25.66 -8.93 -1.36
C ASP A 419 27.09 -9.00 -1.90
N ARG A 420 27.54 -7.98 -2.65
CA ARG A 420 28.92 -7.93 -3.16
C ARG A 420 29.97 -7.84 -2.06
N THR A 421 29.67 -7.12 -0.99
CA THR A 421 30.59 -7.02 0.16
C THR A 421 30.74 -8.36 0.86
N GLN A 422 29.64 -9.08 1.05
CA GLN A 422 29.67 -10.42 1.64
C GLN A 422 30.41 -11.44 0.75
N GLU A 423 30.31 -11.33 -0.58
CA GLU A 423 31.07 -12.17 -1.50
C GLU A 423 32.59 -11.93 -1.36
N TYR A 424 33.02 -10.67 -1.30
CA TYR A 424 34.44 -10.35 -1.13
C TYR A 424 34.96 -10.72 0.27
N GLU A 425 34.15 -10.62 1.30
CA GLU A 425 34.50 -11.07 2.66
C GLU A 425 34.70 -12.58 2.70
N LYS A 426 33.83 -13.36 2.08
CA LYS A 426 33.99 -14.82 1.94
C LYS A 426 35.21 -15.20 1.13
N GLU A 427 35.42 -14.54 -0.03
CA GLU A 427 36.60 -14.79 -0.86
C GLU A 427 37.89 -14.48 -0.10
N ARG A 428 37.90 -13.49 0.78
CA ARG A 428 39.02 -13.15 1.67
C ARG A 428 39.22 -14.20 2.75
N GLU A 429 38.16 -14.71 3.38
CA GLU A 429 38.23 -15.78 4.38
C GLU A 429 38.79 -17.07 3.75
N ASP A 430 38.28 -17.47 2.58
CA ASP A 430 38.74 -18.64 1.84
C ASP A 430 40.24 -18.54 1.45
N LEU A 431 40.68 -17.36 1.00
CA LEU A 431 42.10 -17.09 0.72
C LEU A 431 42.99 -17.18 1.97
N TYR A 432 42.42 -16.71 3.11
CA TYR A 432 43.16 -16.76 4.38
C TYR A 432 43.34 -18.20 4.87
N GLU A 433 42.28 -19.02 4.79
CA GLU A 433 42.36 -20.46 5.14
C GLU A 433 43.36 -21.23 4.24
N GLN A 434 43.31 -20.98 2.92
CA GLN A 434 44.25 -21.61 1.98
C GLN A 434 45.70 -21.19 2.25
N LYS A 435 45.93 -19.95 2.60
CA LYS A 435 47.26 -19.43 2.96
C LYS A 435 47.78 -20.05 4.25
N GLU A 436 46.90 -20.23 5.26
CA GLU A 436 47.29 -20.90 6.50
C GLU A 436 47.66 -22.38 6.26
N GLN A 437 46.88 -23.08 5.45
CA GLN A 437 47.18 -24.48 5.04
C GLN A 437 48.49 -24.59 4.27
N ALA A 438 48.78 -23.68 3.34
CA ALA A 438 50.01 -23.65 2.59
C ALA A 438 51.22 -23.33 3.48
N LEU A 439 51.10 -22.47 4.48
CA LEU A 439 52.11 -22.20 5.49
C LEU A 439 52.41 -23.42 6.35
N ILE A 440 51.39 -24.16 6.78
CA ILE A 440 51.56 -25.39 7.56
C ILE A 440 52.24 -26.48 6.72
N ALA A 441 51.92 -26.57 5.41
CA ALA A 441 52.53 -27.52 4.50
C ALA A 441 53.97 -27.13 4.07
N GLY A 442 54.44 -25.90 4.38
CA GLY A 442 55.78 -25.42 3.99
C GLY A 442 55.92 -25.04 2.51
N ASP A 443 54.81 -24.91 1.77
CA ASP A 443 54.78 -24.57 0.35
C ASP A 443 54.89 -23.04 0.13
N LEU A 444 56.08 -22.56 0.05
CA LEU A 444 56.41 -21.14 -0.08
C LEU A 444 56.04 -20.56 -1.46
N GLU A 445 55.96 -21.38 -2.50
CA GLU A 445 55.52 -20.91 -3.82
C GLU A 445 54.00 -20.62 -3.81
N ARG A 446 53.25 -21.53 -3.24
CA ARG A 446 51.80 -21.38 -3.08
C ARG A 446 51.41 -20.19 -2.19
N VAL A 447 52.18 -19.96 -1.11
CA VAL A 447 51.99 -18.78 -0.24
C VAL A 447 52.22 -17.47 -1.01
N ARG A 448 53.20 -17.40 -1.90
CA ARG A 448 53.44 -16.22 -2.74
C ARG A 448 52.32 -15.98 -3.74
N GLU A 449 51.76 -17.03 -4.35
CA GLU A 449 50.62 -16.92 -5.24
C GLU A 449 49.36 -16.40 -4.49
N LEU A 450 49.10 -16.94 -3.30
CA LEU A 450 47.95 -16.52 -2.47
C LEU A 450 48.10 -15.08 -1.95
N LEU A 451 49.30 -14.65 -1.60
CA LEU A 451 49.58 -13.24 -1.25
C LEU A 451 49.38 -12.30 -2.44
N ALA A 452 49.69 -12.75 -3.66
CA ALA A 452 49.40 -11.95 -4.85
C ALA A 452 47.90 -11.88 -5.17
N ALA A 453 47.14 -12.93 -4.86
CA ALA A 453 45.68 -12.96 -4.97
C ALA A 453 45.00 -12.06 -3.90
N GLU A 454 45.48 -12.14 -2.65
CA GLU A 454 45.01 -11.27 -1.54
C GLU A 454 45.18 -9.80 -1.89
N LYS A 455 46.35 -9.38 -2.36
CA LYS A 455 46.59 -8.00 -2.82
C LYS A 455 45.69 -7.55 -4.00
N LYS A 456 45.33 -8.49 -4.87
CA LYS A 456 44.39 -8.19 -5.97
C LYS A 456 42.95 -8.01 -5.45
N LEU A 457 42.59 -8.82 -4.46
CA LEU A 457 41.29 -8.72 -3.82
C LEU A 457 41.17 -7.41 -3.01
N GLU A 458 42.17 -7.03 -2.23
CA GLU A 458 42.23 -5.75 -1.51
C GLU A 458 42.05 -4.56 -2.46
N LYS A 459 42.76 -4.55 -3.61
CA LYS A 459 42.53 -3.49 -4.61
C LYS A 459 41.16 -3.48 -5.24
N LYS A 460 40.46 -4.62 -5.29
CA LYS A 460 39.06 -4.68 -5.72
C LYS A 460 38.16 -4.11 -4.66
N ILE A 461 38.38 -4.41 -3.39
CA ILE A 461 37.65 -3.88 -2.25
C ILE A 461 37.85 -2.37 -2.17
N GLU A 462 39.06 -1.86 -2.23
CA GLU A 462 39.35 -0.42 -2.24
C GLU A 462 38.60 0.32 -3.39
N LYS A 463 38.66 -0.24 -4.61
CA LYS A 463 37.92 0.32 -5.75
C LYS A 463 36.41 0.31 -5.56
N GLU A 464 35.88 -0.75 -4.95
CA GLU A 464 34.44 -0.83 -4.65
C GLU A 464 34.05 0.17 -3.56
N GLU A 465 34.90 0.41 -2.57
CA GLU A 465 34.71 1.42 -1.54
C GLU A 465 34.79 2.85 -2.11
N GLU A 466 35.75 3.11 -3.02
CA GLU A 466 35.81 4.38 -3.74
C GLU A 466 34.56 4.61 -4.60
N LEU A 467 34.13 3.59 -5.35
CA LEU A 467 32.87 3.62 -6.12
C LEU A 467 31.65 3.84 -5.24
N LYS A 468 31.63 3.23 -4.04
CA LYS A 468 30.56 3.46 -3.04
C LYS A 468 30.56 4.90 -2.50
N GLN A 469 31.74 5.50 -2.30
CA GLN A 469 31.84 6.89 -1.90
C GLN A 469 31.38 7.86 -3.02
N GLU A 470 31.78 7.58 -4.27
CA GLU A 470 31.31 8.35 -5.43
C GLU A 470 29.80 8.19 -5.68
N GLN A 471 29.25 6.97 -5.51
CA GLN A 471 27.82 6.71 -5.63
C GLN A 471 27.01 7.35 -4.50
N ARG A 472 27.54 7.39 -3.26
CA ARG A 472 26.92 8.13 -2.16
C ARG A 472 26.82 9.63 -2.41
N GLN A 473 27.65 10.18 -3.30
CA GLN A 473 27.58 11.59 -3.72
C GLN A 473 26.62 11.81 -4.90
N LYS A 474 26.35 10.80 -5.73
CA LYS A 474 25.36 10.84 -6.82
C LYS A 474 24.05 10.31 -6.28
N LYS A 475 23.06 11.19 -6.10
CA LYS A 475 21.69 10.76 -5.80
C LYS A 475 21.17 9.91 -6.94
N ASP A 476 20.75 8.71 -6.63
CA ASP A 476 20.10 7.81 -7.59
C ASP A 476 18.76 8.39 -8.07
N LYS A 477 18.48 8.28 -9.37
CA LYS A 477 17.31 8.91 -9.99
C LYS A 477 16.11 7.98 -10.06
N ILE A 478 14.98 8.44 -9.55
CA ILE A 478 13.70 7.77 -9.73
C ILE A 478 13.15 8.10 -11.11
N LEU A 479 12.92 7.03 -11.90
CA LEU A 479 12.42 7.08 -13.27
C LEU A 479 10.94 6.65 -13.33
N PRO A 480 10.20 6.95 -14.39
CA PRO A 480 8.84 6.46 -14.61
C PRO A 480 8.69 4.94 -14.50
N SER A 481 9.71 4.17 -14.90
CA SER A 481 9.72 2.71 -14.78
C SER A 481 9.61 2.23 -13.34
N HIS A 482 10.26 2.91 -12.38
CA HIS A 482 10.16 2.55 -10.96
C HIS A 482 8.74 2.77 -10.41
N ILE A 483 8.07 3.84 -10.83
CA ILE A 483 6.65 4.08 -10.50
C ILE A 483 5.77 2.99 -11.11
N ALA A 484 6.01 2.64 -12.39
CA ALA A 484 5.28 1.59 -13.07
C ALA A 484 5.41 0.22 -12.37
N GLN A 485 6.58 -0.11 -11.82
CA GLN A 485 6.80 -1.33 -11.02
C GLN A 485 5.96 -1.36 -9.75
N VAL A 486 5.81 -0.24 -9.07
CA VAL A 486 4.98 -0.16 -7.87
C VAL A 486 3.51 -0.34 -8.23
N VAL A 487 3.05 0.35 -9.28
CA VAL A 487 1.67 0.21 -9.77
C VAL A 487 1.40 -1.23 -10.20
N ALA A 488 2.35 -1.86 -10.91
CA ALA A 488 2.22 -3.26 -11.32
C ALA A 488 2.10 -4.22 -10.12
N LYS A 489 2.85 -3.96 -9.04
CA LYS A 489 2.78 -4.75 -7.81
C LYS A 489 1.43 -4.58 -7.09
N TRP A 490 0.89 -3.36 -7.04
CA TRP A 490 -0.38 -3.09 -6.35
C TRP A 490 -1.59 -3.60 -7.12
N THR A 491 -1.57 -3.41 -8.44
CA THR A 491 -2.71 -3.75 -9.31
C THR A 491 -2.61 -5.13 -9.93
N HIS A 492 -1.44 -5.80 -9.81
CA HIS A 492 -1.09 -7.04 -10.51
C HIS A 492 -1.15 -6.91 -12.05
N ILE A 493 -1.01 -5.69 -12.59
CA ILE A 493 -0.98 -5.41 -14.00
C ILE A 493 0.47 -5.15 -14.41
N PRO A 494 1.05 -5.84 -15.39
CA PRO A 494 2.43 -5.62 -15.82
C PRO A 494 2.57 -4.30 -16.60
N VAL A 495 2.58 -3.18 -15.89
CA VAL A 495 2.59 -1.82 -16.46
C VAL A 495 3.86 -1.54 -17.26
N GLU A 496 5.01 -2.12 -16.86
CA GLU A 496 6.31 -1.93 -17.53
C GLU A 496 6.41 -2.53 -18.94
N GLN A 497 5.64 -3.59 -19.22
CA GLN A 497 5.68 -4.24 -20.52
C GLN A 497 4.70 -3.64 -21.54
N MET A 498 3.97 -2.57 -21.14
CA MET A 498 2.79 -2.12 -21.89
C MET A 498 3.10 -1.25 -23.11
N GLU A 499 4.26 -0.63 -23.27
CA GLU A 499 4.43 0.31 -24.38
C GLU A 499 4.88 -0.35 -25.70
N GLU A 500 5.81 -1.29 -25.70
CA GLU A 500 6.25 -1.95 -26.94
C GLU A 500 5.73 -3.39 -27.08
N ALA A 501 5.80 -4.20 -26.02
CA ALA A 501 5.32 -5.58 -26.05
C ALA A 501 3.79 -5.68 -26.16
N GLU A 502 3.04 -4.72 -25.58
CA GLU A 502 1.58 -4.68 -25.73
C GLU A 502 1.18 -4.29 -27.15
N LYS A 503 1.85 -3.32 -27.75
CA LYS A 503 1.62 -2.98 -29.19
C LYS A 503 1.86 -4.18 -30.09
N GLU A 504 2.90 -4.98 -29.81
CA GLU A 504 3.16 -6.21 -30.58
C GLU A 504 2.13 -7.31 -30.31
N ARG A 505 1.72 -7.51 -29.06
CA ARG A 505 0.64 -8.45 -28.69
C ARG A 505 -0.67 -8.05 -29.32
N LEU A 506 -1.04 -6.78 -29.29
CA LEU A 506 -2.27 -6.28 -29.93
C LEU A 506 -2.21 -6.43 -31.46
N LYS A 507 -1.05 -6.27 -32.09
CA LYS A 507 -0.88 -6.56 -33.53
C LYS A 507 -1.11 -8.03 -33.84
N LYS A 508 -0.65 -8.94 -32.98
CA LYS A 508 -0.75 -10.41 -33.15
C LYS A 508 -2.00 -10.99 -32.46
N LEU A 509 -2.90 -10.15 -31.93
CA LEU A 509 -4.05 -10.61 -31.13
C LEU A 509 -4.91 -11.63 -31.87
N ASP A 510 -5.12 -11.47 -33.18
CA ASP A 510 -5.88 -12.41 -33.98
C ASP A 510 -5.24 -13.81 -33.99
N ALA A 511 -3.90 -13.89 -34.14
CA ALA A 511 -3.17 -15.15 -34.14
C ALA A 511 -3.22 -15.84 -32.75
N ILE A 512 -3.02 -15.05 -31.67
CA ILE A 512 -3.09 -15.55 -30.29
C ILE A 512 -4.49 -16.12 -29.98
N LEU A 513 -5.55 -15.45 -30.40
CA LEU A 513 -6.91 -15.94 -30.19
C LEU A 513 -7.18 -17.21 -30.99
N HIS A 514 -6.63 -17.33 -32.23
CA HIS A 514 -6.77 -18.52 -33.05
C HIS A 514 -6.00 -19.75 -32.52
N GLU A 515 -5.00 -19.58 -31.66
CA GLU A 515 -4.35 -20.73 -31.01
C GLU A 515 -5.32 -21.54 -30.14
N ARG A 516 -6.40 -20.91 -29.67
CA ARG A 516 -7.40 -21.55 -28.79
C ARG A 516 -8.79 -21.69 -29.45
N VAL A 517 -9.14 -20.79 -30.35
CA VAL A 517 -10.46 -20.70 -30.94
C VAL A 517 -10.38 -21.07 -32.44
N VAL A 518 -11.00 -22.18 -32.80
CA VAL A 518 -11.00 -22.74 -34.18
C VAL A 518 -12.28 -22.34 -34.89
N GLY A 519 -12.17 -22.02 -36.17
CA GLY A 519 -13.29 -21.90 -37.11
C GLY A 519 -14.18 -20.67 -36.95
N GLN A 520 -13.80 -19.66 -36.10
CA GLN A 520 -14.57 -18.45 -35.82
C GLN A 520 -13.85 -17.19 -36.30
N ASN A 521 -13.36 -17.18 -37.53
CA ASN A 521 -12.48 -16.11 -38.05
C ASN A 521 -13.11 -14.71 -37.99
N ASP A 522 -14.40 -14.59 -38.29
CA ASP A 522 -15.09 -13.30 -38.26
C ASP A 522 -15.27 -12.78 -36.84
N ALA A 523 -15.56 -13.67 -35.90
CA ALA A 523 -15.68 -13.35 -34.48
C ALA A 523 -14.33 -12.85 -33.89
N VAL A 524 -13.24 -13.57 -34.15
CA VAL A 524 -11.91 -13.22 -33.71
C VAL A 524 -11.46 -11.86 -34.27
N LYS A 525 -11.65 -11.66 -35.61
CA LYS A 525 -11.30 -10.40 -36.28
C LYS A 525 -12.10 -9.21 -35.72
N ALA A 526 -13.42 -9.38 -35.48
CA ALA A 526 -14.28 -8.34 -34.96
C ALA A 526 -13.87 -7.95 -33.55
N VAL A 527 -13.66 -8.93 -32.67
CA VAL A 527 -13.18 -8.70 -31.28
C VAL A 527 -11.82 -8.00 -31.27
N ALA A 528 -10.85 -8.52 -32.01
CA ALA A 528 -9.51 -7.95 -32.07
C ALA A 528 -9.49 -6.50 -32.60
N ARG A 529 -10.32 -6.19 -33.63
CA ARG A 529 -10.47 -4.84 -34.15
C ARG A 529 -11.05 -3.88 -33.10
N ALA A 530 -12.10 -4.30 -32.38
CA ALA A 530 -12.74 -3.48 -31.36
C ALA A 530 -11.80 -3.23 -30.18
N ILE A 531 -11.05 -4.25 -29.73
CA ILE A 531 -10.05 -4.12 -28.65
C ILE A 531 -8.91 -3.20 -29.06
N ARG A 532 -8.38 -3.33 -30.28
CA ARG A 532 -7.34 -2.40 -30.79
C ARG A 532 -7.85 -0.96 -30.80
N ARG A 533 -9.07 -0.73 -31.27
CA ARG A 533 -9.70 0.61 -31.28
C ARG A 533 -9.84 1.18 -29.86
N GLY A 534 -10.28 0.37 -28.91
CA GLY A 534 -10.41 0.77 -27.49
C GLY A 534 -9.08 1.10 -26.83
N ARG A 535 -8.03 0.31 -27.10
CA ARG A 535 -6.70 0.49 -26.48
C ARG A 535 -5.89 1.65 -27.08
N VAL A 536 -6.10 2.00 -28.33
CA VAL A 536 -5.43 3.15 -28.96
C VAL A 536 -6.04 4.49 -28.53
N GLY A 537 -7.10 4.48 -27.72
CA GLY A 537 -7.73 5.70 -27.21
C GLY A 537 -8.69 6.39 -28.20
N LEU A 538 -9.11 5.71 -29.26
CA LEU A 538 -10.07 6.24 -30.25
C LEU A 538 -11.53 6.09 -29.79
N LYS A 539 -11.76 5.52 -28.61
CA LYS A 539 -13.09 5.30 -28.02
C LYS A 539 -13.38 6.39 -26.97
N ASP A 540 -14.67 6.62 -26.70
CA ASP A 540 -15.11 7.48 -25.61
C ASP A 540 -14.52 6.99 -24.28
N PRO A 541 -13.75 7.83 -23.53
CA PRO A 541 -13.11 7.43 -22.29
C PRO A 541 -14.11 7.09 -21.16
N LYS A 542 -15.38 7.42 -21.33
CA LYS A 542 -16.43 7.07 -20.36
C LYS A 542 -16.93 5.64 -20.49
N ARG A 543 -16.71 4.97 -21.63
CA ARG A 543 -17.26 3.64 -21.94
C ARG A 543 -16.27 2.51 -21.65
N PRO A 544 -16.72 1.26 -21.40
CA PRO A 544 -15.88 0.08 -21.28
C PRO A 544 -14.95 -0.11 -22.50
N ILE A 545 -13.82 -0.81 -22.36
CA ILE A 545 -12.84 -1.07 -23.45
C ILE A 545 -13.54 -1.67 -24.68
N GLY A 546 -14.47 -2.61 -24.47
CA GLY A 546 -15.27 -3.25 -25.50
C GLY A 546 -16.52 -3.86 -24.92
N SER A 547 -17.60 -3.85 -25.68
CA SER A 547 -18.87 -4.51 -25.33
C SER A 547 -19.35 -5.37 -26.50
N PHE A 548 -19.54 -6.65 -26.23
CA PHE A 548 -19.84 -7.65 -27.26
C PHE A 548 -21.06 -8.48 -26.90
N LEU A 549 -21.91 -8.76 -27.90
CA LEU A 549 -22.99 -9.73 -27.78
C LEU A 549 -22.66 -10.93 -28.70
N PHE A 550 -22.36 -12.08 -28.10
CA PHE A 550 -22.04 -13.32 -28.78
C PHE A 550 -23.31 -14.16 -28.98
N LEU A 551 -23.70 -14.37 -30.23
CA LEU A 551 -24.92 -15.07 -30.62
C LEU A 551 -24.58 -16.41 -31.26
N GLY A 552 -25.32 -17.46 -30.94
CA GLY A 552 -25.14 -18.76 -31.57
C GLY A 552 -25.43 -19.94 -30.66
N PRO A 553 -25.40 -21.18 -31.20
CA PRO A 553 -25.69 -22.38 -30.44
C PRO A 553 -24.68 -22.66 -29.31
N THR A 554 -25.02 -23.61 -28.46
CA THR A 554 -24.09 -24.05 -27.41
C THR A 554 -22.90 -24.80 -28.02
N GLY A 555 -21.73 -24.70 -27.37
CA GLY A 555 -20.54 -25.46 -27.75
C GLY A 555 -19.78 -24.96 -28.98
N VAL A 556 -20.07 -23.77 -29.53
CA VAL A 556 -19.37 -23.20 -30.70
C VAL A 556 -18.14 -22.35 -30.34
N GLY A 557 -17.82 -22.19 -29.05
CA GLY A 557 -16.61 -21.50 -28.61
C GLY A 557 -16.82 -20.11 -28.01
N LYS A 558 -18.05 -19.64 -27.73
CA LYS A 558 -18.33 -18.32 -27.11
C LYS A 558 -17.57 -18.08 -25.84
N THR A 559 -17.68 -18.99 -24.87
CA THR A 559 -16.99 -18.89 -23.56
C THR A 559 -15.47 -19.07 -23.69
N GLU A 560 -15.02 -19.90 -24.67
CA GLU A 560 -13.59 -20.12 -24.89
C GLU A 560 -12.90 -18.89 -25.49
N LEU A 561 -13.58 -18.19 -26.42
CA LEU A 561 -13.09 -16.88 -26.90
C LEU A 561 -12.99 -15.85 -25.78
N SER A 562 -13.94 -15.86 -24.85
CA SER A 562 -13.90 -14.96 -23.68
C SER A 562 -12.70 -15.24 -22.76
N LYS A 563 -12.36 -16.52 -22.54
CA LYS A 563 -11.17 -16.94 -21.77
C LYS A 563 -9.88 -16.59 -22.49
N ALA A 564 -9.82 -16.90 -23.79
CA ALA A 564 -8.66 -16.59 -24.62
C ALA A 564 -8.39 -15.07 -24.64
N LEU A 565 -9.47 -14.27 -24.69
CA LEU A 565 -9.37 -12.81 -24.63
C LEU A 565 -8.86 -12.32 -23.26
N ALA A 566 -9.33 -12.90 -22.15
CA ALA A 566 -8.84 -12.54 -20.82
C ALA A 566 -7.33 -12.82 -20.68
N GLU A 567 -6.88 -13.99 -21.15
CA GLU A 567 -5.47 -14.36 -21.14
C GLU A 567 -4.62 -13.45 -22.06
N ALA A 568 -5.11 -13.17 -23.27
CA ALA A 568 -4.38 -12.37 -24.25
C ALA A 568 -4.24 -10.90 -23.85
N VAL A 569 -5.29 -10.29 -23.23
CA VAL A 569 -5.37 -8.88 -22.93
C VAL A 569 -4.91 -8.57 -21.50
N PHE A 570 -5.26 -9.42 -20.53
CA PHE A 570 -5.00 -9.19 -19.10
C PHE A 570 -3.95 -10.14 -18.50
N GLY A 571 -3.51 -11.16 -19.26
CA GLY A 571 -2.40 -12.04 -18.86
C GLY A 571 -2.83 -13.33 -18.17
N SER A 572 -4.07 -13.45 -17.70
CA SER A 572 -4.56 -14.67 -17.06
C SER A 572 -6.04 -14.93 -17.33
N GLU A 573 -6.40 -16.21 -17.51
CA GLU A 573 -7.81 -16.62 -17.55
C GLU A 573 -8.58 -16.29 -16.26
N LYS A 574 -7.87 -16.19 -15.13
CA LYS A 574 -8.46 -15.84 -13.83
C LYS A 574 -8.98 -14.41 -13.75
N ASP A 575 -8.61 -13.58 -14.74
CA ASP A 575 -9.11 -12.21 -14.85
C ASP A 575 -10.41 -12.12 -15.67
N MET A 576 -11.08 -13.25 -15.81
CA MET A 576 -12.46 -13.33 -16.27
C MET A 576 -13.42 -13.52 -15.09
N ILE A 577 -14.38 -12.62 -14.98
CA ILE A 577 -15.50 -12.71 -14.02
C ILE A 577 -16.71 -13.22 -14.79
N ARG A 578 -17.12 -14.47 -14.53
CA ARG A 578 -18.32 -15.06 -15.12
C ARG A 578 -19.53 -14.85 -14.22
N VAL A 579 -20.63 -14.42 -14.80
CA VAL A 579 -21.93 -14.24 -14.15
C VAL A 579 -22.98 -15.00 -14.99
N ASP A 580 -23.58 -16.02 -14.42
CA ASP A 580 -24.62 -16.82 -15.06
C ASP A 580 -25.97 -16.15 -14.86
N MET A 581 -26.62 -15.72 -15.92
CA MET A 581 -27.89 -15.00 -15.84
C MET A 581 -29.06 -15.88 -15.45
N SER A 582 -28.90 -17.19 -15.47
CA SER A 582 -29.91 -18.11 -14.92
C SER A 582 -30.13 -17.93 -13.42
N GLU A 583 -29.13 -17.41 -12.70
CA GLU A 583 -29.23 -17.07 -11.25
C GLU A 583 -29.95 -15.74 -11.01
N TYR A 584 -30.16 -14.93 -12.05
CA TYR A 584 -30.69 -13.56 -11.99
C TYR A 584 -32.00 -13.36 -12.76
N MET A 585 -32.85 -14.39 -12.72
CA MET A 585 -34.17 -14.39 -13.38
C MET A 585 -35.21 -13.60 -12.57
N GLU A 586 -35.03 -13.47 -11.27
CA GLU A 586 -35.98 -12.83 -10.36
C GLU A 586 -35.56 -11.39 -10.03
N LYS A 587 -36.55 -10.50 -9.78
CA LYS A 587 -36.30 -9.11 -9.41
C LYS A 587 -35.38 -8.95 -8.18
N GLN A 588 -35.54 -9.80 -7.19
CA GLN A 588 -34.72 -9.77 -5.96
C GLN A 588 -33.25 -10.11 -6.23
N SER A 589 -32.97 -10.89 -7.28
CA SER A 589 -31.61 -11.27 -7.64
C SER A 589 -30.77 -10.11 -8.18
N VAL A 590 -31.40 -9.06 -8.75
CA VAL A 590 -30.69 -7.86 -9.19
C VAL A 590 -30.05 -7.12 -8.01
N SER A 591 -30.75 -7.08 -6.87
CA SER A 591 -30.20 -6.50 -5.63
C SER A 591 -28.94 -7.24 -5.15
N LYS A 592 -28.79 -8.54 -5.44
CA LYS A 592 -27.57 -9.29 -5.13
C LYS A 592 -26.38 -8.85 -5.99
N MET A 593 -26.62 -8.34 -7.20
CA MET A 593 -25.53 -7.86 -8.06
C MET A 593 -24.95 -6.54 -7.60
N ILE A 594 -25.79 -5.59 -7.20
CA ILE A 594 -25.43 -4.20 -6.92
C ILE A 594 -25.39 -3.92 -5.41
N GLY A 595 -26.10 -4.75 -4.61
CA GLY A 595 -26.37 -4.55 -3.19
C GLY A 595 -27.82 -4.22 -2.92
N SER A 596 -28.29 -4.52 -1.70
CA SER A 596 -29.65 -4.26 -1.25
C SER A 596 -29.79 -2.80 -0.77
N PRO A 597 -30.90 -2.12 -1.06
CA PRO A 597 -31.15 -0.79 -0.53
C PRO A 597 -31.19 -0.77 1.00
N PRO A 598 -30.96 0.38 1.66
CA PRO A 598 -31.03 0.52 3.09
C PRO A 598 -32.37 0.02 3.64
N GLY A 599 -32.33 -0.83 4.67
CA GLY A 599 -33.52 -1.40 5.33
C GLY A 599 -33.97 -2.77 4.81
N TYR A 600 -33.30 -3.34 3.81
CA TYR A 600 -33.56 -4.72 3.36
C TYR A 600 -32.49 -5.68 3.88
N VAL A 601 -32.86 -6.96 4.03
CA VAL A 601 -31.93 -8.03 4.43
C VAL A 601 -30.78 -8.15 3.40
N GLY A 602 -29.53 -8.16 3.88
CA GLY A 602 -28.34 -8.20 3.03
C GLY A 602 -27.77 -6.83 2.65
N TYR A 603 -28.18 -5.73 3.30
CA TYR A 603 -27.61 -4.40 3.06
C TYR A 603 -26.11 -4.31 3.41
N GLU A 604 -25.67 -5.05 4.45
CA GLU A 604 -24.24 -5.08 4.86
C GLU A 604 -23.38 -5.96 3.93
N GLU A 605 -24.02 -6.87 3.19
CA GLU A 605 -23.36 -7.66 2.15
C GLU A 605 -23.35 -6.85 0.86
N GLY A 606 -22.21 -6.26 0.50
CA GLY A 606 -22.05 -5.52 -0.77
C GLY A 606 -22.48 -6.33 -1.99
N GLY A 607 -22.80 -5.67 -3.11
CA GLY A 607 -23.24 -6.36 -4.33
C GLY A 607 -22.13 -7.27 -4.89
N GLN A 608 -22.49 -8.51 -5.22
CA GLN A 608 -21.52 -9.53 -5.69
C GLN A 608 -20.74 -9.11 -6.94
N LEU A 609 -21.41 -8.45 -7.91
CA LEU A 609 -20.76 -7.97 -9.11
C LEU A 609 -19.91 -6.72 -8.82
N SER A 610 -20.46 -5.77 -8.09
CA SER A 610 -19.77 -4.53 -7.74
C SER A 610 -18.50 -4.78 -6.93
N GLU A 611 -18.52 -5.73 -5.99
CA GLU A 611 -17.35 -6.15 -5.23
C GLU A 611 -16.30 -6.85 -6.09
N LYS A 612 -16.71 -7.78 -6.97
CA LYS A 612 -15.79 -8.50 -7.85
C LYS A 612 -15.07 -7.54 -8.80
N VAL A 613 -15.81 -6.58 -9.39
CA VAL A 613 -15.24 -5.60 -10.31
C VAL A 613 -14.34 -4.60 -9.57
N ARG A 614 -14.71 -4.18 -8.35
CA ARG A 614 -13.86 -3.31 -7.53
C ARG A 614 -12.53 -3.97 -7.21
N ARG A 615 -12.53 -5.29 -6.91
CA ARG A 615 -11.30 -6.07 -6.65
C ARG A 615 -10.49 -6.33 -7.91
N LYS A 616 -11.17 -6.44 -9.09
CA LYS A 616 -10.54 -6.71 -10.38
C LYS A 616 -11.08 -5.73 -11.45
N PRO A 617 -10.65 -4.47 -11.41
CA PRO A 617 -11.13 -3.46 -12.37
C PRO A 617 -10.68 -3.72 -13.81
N TYR A 618 -9.63 -4.54 -13.98
CA TYR A 618 -9.09 -4.98 -15.26
C TYR A 618 -9.49 -6.45 -15.49
N SER A 619 -10.65 -6.66 -16.08
CA SER A 619 -11.17 -8.01 -16.27
C SER A 619 -12.11 -8.12 -17.48
N VAL A 620 -12.31 -9.34 -17.94
CA VAL A 620 -13.39 -9.68 -18.87
C VAL A 620 -14.61 -10.06 -18.03
N LEU A 621 -15.69 -9.34 -18.22
CA LEU A 621 -16.99 -9.67 -17.64
C LEU A 621 -17.78 -10.49 -18.63
N LEU A 622 -18.05 -11.75 -18.31
CA LEU A 622 -18.86 -12.65 -19.10
C LEU A 622 -20.25 -12.81 -18.46
N PHE A 623 -21.26 -12.22 -19.08
CA PHE A 623 -22.66 -12.47 -18.76
C PHE A 623 -23.19 -13.60 -19.64
N ASP A 624 -23.32 -14.79 -19.04
CA ASP A 624 -23.72 -15.99 -19.79
C ASP A 624 -25.24 -16.12 -19.81
N GLU A 625 -25.82 -16.47 -20.96
CA GLU A 625 -27.25 -16.63 -21.20
C GLU A 625 -28.07 -15.38 -20.86
N ILE A 626 -27.67 -14.22 -21.39
CA ILE A 626 -28.23 -12.91 -21.08
C ILE A 626 -29.75 -12.82 -21.35
N GLU A 627 -30.31 -13.62 -22.27
CA GLU A 627 -31.74 -13.71 -22.57
C GLU A 627 -32.59 -14.18 -21.38
N LYS A 628 -31.97 -14.82 -20.38
CA LYS A 628 -32.65 -15.30 -19.17
C LYS A 628 -32.72 -14.25 -18.07
N ALA A 629 -31.97 -13.18 -18.20
CA ALA A 629 -31.88 -12.14 -17.18
C ALA A 629 -33.21 -11.37 -16.98
N HIS A 630 -33.48 -10.98 -15.74
CA HIS A 630 -34.61 -10.08 -15.45
C HIS A 630 -34.44 -8.73 -16.16
N PRO A 631 -35.53 -8.06 -16.63
CA PRO A 631 -35.46 -6.77 -17.31
C PRO A 631 -34.66 -5.69 -16.59
N ASP A 632 -34.62 -5.67 -15.26
CA ASP A 632 -33.85 -4.70 -14.48
C ASP A 632 -32.33 -4.86 -14.63
N VAL A 633 -31.84 -6.08 -14.97
CA VAL A 633 -30.41 -6.31 -15.30
C VAL A 633 -30.04 -5.52 -16.56
N PHE A 634 -30.91 -5.47 -17.55
CA PHE A 634 -30.67 -4.68 -18.75
C PHE A 634 -30.59 -3.19 -18.48
N ASN A 635 -31.40 -2.66 -17.53
CA ASN A 635 -31.34 -1.27 -17.15
C ASN A 635 -29.99 -0.94 -16.48
N MET A 636 -29.47 -1.84 -15.62
CA MET A 636 -28.14 -1.72 -15.04
C MET A 636 -27.04 -1.78 -16.13
N LEU A 637 -27.13 -2.74 -17.03
CA LEU A 637 -26.15 -2.88 -18.13
C LEU A 637 -26.16 -1.66 -19.06
N LEU A 638 -27.29 -1.04 -19.30
CA LEU A 638 -27.38 0.21 -20.08
C LEU A 638 -26.54 1.31 -19.42
N GLN A 639 -26.62 1.47 -18.11
CA GLN A 639 -25.78 2.44 -17.39
C GLN A 639 -24.27 2.10 -17.52
N VAL A 640 -23.92 0.83 -17.37
CA VAL A 640 -22.52 0.40 -17.55
C VAL A 640 -22.01 0.67 -18.96
N LEU A 641 -22.81 0.35 -20.00
CA LEU A 641 -22.44 0.51 -21.40
C LEU A 641 -22.35 1.98 -21.85
N GLU A 642 -23.07 2.89 -21.16
CA GLU A 642 -23.11 4.31 -21.51
C GLU A 642 -22.15 5.14 -20.66
N ASP A 643 -22.28 5.04 -19.34
CA ASP A 643 -21.53 5.86 -18.38
C ASP A 643 -20.25 5.17 -17.89
N GLY A 644 -20.08 3.87 -18.15
CA GLY A 644 -18.93 3.07 -17.70
C GLY A 644 -18.84 2.88 -16.20
N HIS A 645 -19.90 3.19 -15.45
CA HIS A 645 -19.95 2.97 -13.99
C HIS A 645 -21.35 2.63 -13.52
N ILE A 646 -21.44 2.01 -12.36
CA ILE A 646 -22.69 1.86 -11.60
C ILE A 646 -22.51 2.42 -10.21
N THR A 647 -23.62 2.85 -9.59
CA THR A 647 -23.64 3.22 -8.18
C THR A 647 -24.16 2.04 -7.38
N ASP A 648 -23.38 1.54 -6.42
CA ASP A 648 -23.79 0.46 -5.56
C ASP A 648 -24.84 0.93 -4.52
N ALA A 649 -25.39 0.00 -3.75
CA ALA A 649 -26.38 0.30 -2.73
C ALA A 649 -25.86 1.22 -1.60
N HIS A 650 -24.55 1.32 -1.43
CA HIS A 650 -23.90 2.21 -0.48
C HIS A 650 -23.60 3.60 -1.06
N GLY A 651 -24.04 3.88 -2.29
CA GLY A 651 -23.78 5.16 -2.95
C GLY A 651 -22.37 5.27 -3.57
N LYS A 652 -21.56 4.21 -3.52
CA LYS A 652 -20.20 4.20 -4.09
C LYS A 652 -20.25 3.90 -5.58
N LYS A 653 -19.49 4.65 -6.35
CA LYS A 653 -19.33 4.41 -7.78
C LYS A 653 -18.36 3.25 -8.02
N VAL A 654 -18.77 2.28 -8.84
CA VAL A 654 -17.93 1.16 -9.30
C VAL A 654 -17.65 1.37 -10.79
N ASP A 655 -16.39 1.43 -11.15
CA ASP A 655 -15.91 1.76 -12.49
C ASP A 655 -15.75 0.50 -13.35
N PHE A 656 -16.29 0.54 -14.56
CA PHE A 656 -16.23 -0.53 -15.58
C PHE A 656 -15.46 -0.10 -16.84
N LYS A 657 -14.87 1.12 -16.86
CA LYS A 657 -14.19 1.67 -18.05
C LYS A 657 -13.04 0.80 -18.53
N ASN A 658 -12.37 0.13 -17.62
CA ASN A 658 -11.23 -0.73 -17.91
C ASN A 658 -11.63 -2.20 -18.10
N THR A 659 -12.92 -2.52 -18.16
CA THR A 659 -13.41 -3.88 -18.38
C THR A 659 -13.76 -4.12 -19.85
N ILE A 660 -13.76 -5.41 -20.24
CA ILE A 660 -14.33 -5.88 -21.50
C ILE A 660 -15.61 -6.64 -21.15
N ILE A 661 -16.72 -6.21 -21.71
CA ILE A 661 -18.04 -6.81 -21.45
C ILE A 661 -18.40 -7.76 -22.58
N ILE A 662 -18.65 -9.01 -22.24
CA ILE A 662 -19.11 -10.04 -23.16
C ILE A 662 -20.43 -10.60 -22.64
N MET A 663 -21.44 -10.56 -23.46
CA MET A 663 -22.74 -11.14 -23.21
C MET A 663 -22.94 -12.30 -24.18
N THR A 664 -23.30 -13.50 -23.69
CA THR A 664 -23.60 -14.63 -24.57
C THR A 664 -25.09 -14.86 -24.63
N SER A 665 -25.57 -15.28 -25.79
CA SER A 665 -26.95 -15.65 -25.98
C SER A 665 -27.09 -16.82 -26.95
N ASN A 666 -28.11 -17.65 -26.71
CA ASN A 666 -28.49 -18.75 -27.59
C ASN A 666 -29.64 -18.36 -28.54
N VAL A 667 -30.06 -17.12 -28.56
CA VAL A 667 -31.10 -16.59 -29.45
C VAL A 667 -30.69 -16.81 -30.92
N GLY A 668 -31.59 -17.28 -31.72
CA GLY A 668 -31.35 -17.60 -33.14
C GLY A 668 -30.57 -18.88 -33.39
N ALA A 669 -30.23 -19.66 -32.36
CA ALA A 669 -29.49 -20.93 -32.52
C ALA A 669 -30.13 -21.90 -33.51
N ASN A 670 -31.47 -22.02 -33.51
CA ASN A 670 -32.22 -22.91 -34.43
C ASN A 670 -32.07 -22.50 -35.90
N ARG A 671 -31.91 -21.22 -36.22
CA ARG A 671 -31.67 -20.73 -37.57
C ARG A 671 -30.24 -21.01 -38.05
N ILE A 672 -29.30 -21.11 -37.11
CA ILE A 672 -27.90 -21.43 -37.41
C ILE A 672 -27.73 -22.93 -37.66
N ILE A 673 -28.41 -23.79 -36.88
CA ILE A 673 -28.31 -25.25 -36.97
C ILE A 673 -29.10 -25.79 -38.17
N SER A 674 -30.29 -25.24 -38.42
CA SER A 674 -31.19 -25.67 -39.48
C SER A 674 -31.70 -24.47 -40.29
N PRO A 675 -30.92 -23.95 -41.24
CA PRO A 675 -31.35 -22.83 -42.06
C PRO A 675 -32.57 -23.24 -42.87
N LYS A 676 -33.76 -22.67 -42.54
CA LYS A 676 -34.96 -22.86 -43.32
C LYS A 676 -34.80 -22.13 -44.66
N THR A 677 -34.53 -22.86 -45.69
CA THR A 677 -34.59 -22.35 -47.10
C THR A 677 -36.05 -22.11 -47.46
N LEU A 678 -36.60 -20.94 -47.18
CA LEU A 678 -37.85 -20.45 -47.70
C LEU A 678 -37.54 -19.62 -48.95
N GLY A 679 -37.67 -20.24 -50.15
CA GLY A 679 -37.64 -19.54 -51.42
C GLY A 679 -36.68 -20.15 -52.43
N PHE A 680 -37.14 -20.15 -53.68
CA PHE A 680 -36.49 -20.62 -54.93
C PHE A 680 -35.30 -19.73 -55.34
N GLY A 681 -34.24 -19.67 -54.52
CA GLY A 681 -33.00 -18.98 -54.86
C GLY A 681 -31.87 -19.76 -54.28
N GLN A 682 -31.16 -20.57 -55.04
CA GLN A 682 -29.89 -21.15 -54.63
C GLN A 682 -28.91 -20.01 -54.35
N ALA A 683 -28.48 -19.84 -53.09
CA ALA A 683 -27.34 -18.97 -52.75
C ALA A 683 -26.11 -19.52 -53.50
N LYS A 684 -25.45 -18.69 -54.26
CA LYS A 684 -24.34 -19.10 -55.14
C LYS A 684 -22.99 -19.14 -54.42
N THR A 685 -22.91 -18.64 -53.20
CA THR A 685 -21.66 -18.61 -52.44
C THR A 685 -21.92 -18.79 -50.92
N SER A 686 -20.99 -19.38 -50.23
CA SER A 686 -21.04 -19.59 -48.78
C SER A 686 -21.17 -18.27 -47.99
N GLU A 687 -20.70 -17.16 -48.53
CA GLU A 687 -20.82 -15.83 -47.97
C GLU A 687 -22.26 -15.29 -47.98
N GLU A 688 -23.00 -15.54 -49.07
CA GLU A 688 -24.41 -15.15 -49.16
C GLU A 688 -25.32 -15.94 -48.22
N GLU A 689 -25.01 -17.22 -48.00
CA GLU A 689 -25.70 -18.03 -46.98
C GLU A 689 -25.47 -17.51 -45.56
N TYR A 690 -24.24 -17.13 -45.25
CA TYR A 690 -23.90 -16.52 -43.95
C TYR A 690 -24.61 -15.20 -43.74
N GLN A 691 -24.64 -14.31 -44.72
CA GLN A 691 -25.31 -13.01 -44.58
C GLN A 691 -26.82 -13.18 -44.32
N LYS A 692 -27.49 -14.07 -45.04
CA LYS A 692 -28.91 -14.39 -44.81
C LYS A 692 -29.16 -14.98 -43.43
N MET A 693 -28.30 -15.89 -42.98
CA MET A 693 -28.39 -16.47 -41.67
C MET A 693 -28.21 -15.38 -40.59
N LYS A 694 -27.21 -14.50 -40.75
CA LYS A 694 -26.94 -13.36 -39.85
C LYS A 694 -28.14 -12.42 -39.76
N GLU A 695 -28.72 -12.04 -40.87
CA GLU A 695 -29.93 -11.20 -40.93
C GLU A 695 -31.10 -11.85 -40.17
N GLY A 696 -31.32 -13.15 -40.36
CA GLY A 696 -32.38 -13.88 -39.68
C GLY A 696 -32.16 -13.97 -38.15
N VAL A 697 -30.92 -14.13 -37.71
CA VAL A 697 -30.57 -14.11 -36.28
C VAL A 697 -30.76 -12.71 -35.69
N MET A 698 -30.36 -11.68 -36.46
CA MET A 698 -30.51 -10.28 -36.02
C MET A 698 -31.99 -9.87 -35.89
N GLU A 699 -32.90 -10.41 -36.71
CA GLU A 699 -34.34 -10.21 -36.56
C GLU A 699 -34.84 -10.79 -35.25
N GLU A 700 -34.46 -12.02 -34.87
CA GLU A 700 -34.84 -12.62 -33.58
C GLU A 700 -34.27 -11.83 -32.38
N VAL A 701 -33.02 -11.35 -32.48
CA VAL A 701 -32.41 -10.50 -31.46
C VAL A 701 -33.21 -9.21 -31.24
N LYS A 702 -33.71 -8.56 -32.33
CA LYS A 702 -34.55 -7.36 -32.24
C LYS A 702 -35.92 -7.61 -31.58
N HIS A 703 -36.41 -8.85 -31.60
CA HIS A 703 -37.66 -9.23 -30.94
C HIS A 703 -37.48 -9.43 -29.43
N ILE A 704 -36.31 -9.85 -28.98
CA ILE A 704 -36.04 -10.20 -27.58
C ILE A 704 -35.43 -9.01 -26.82
N PHE A 705 -34.49 -8.32 -27.45
CA PHE A 705 -33.79 -7.22 -26.83
C PHE A 705 -34.33 -5.85 -27.29
N LYS A 706 -34.46 -4.93 -26.35
CA LYS A 706 -34.88 -3.55 -26.65
C LYS A 706 -33.90 -2.86 -27.62
N PRO A 707 -34.39 -2.05 -28.56
CA PRO A 707 -33.54 -1.32 -29.50
C PRO A 707 -32.47 -0.45 -28.80
N GLU A 708 -32.82 0.11 -27.66
CA GLU A 708 -31.91 0.93 -26.83
C GLU A 708 -30.69 0.13 -26.37
N PHE A 709 -30.88 -1.11 -25.93
CA PHE A 709 -29.79 -1.99 -25.54
C PHE A 709 -28.90 -2.40 -26.72
N ILE A 710 -29.52 -2.76 -27.83
CA ILE A 710 -28.83 -3.17 -29.05
C ILE A 710 -27.89 -2.07 -29.57
N ASN A 711 -28.36 -0.82 -29.57
CA ASN A 711 -27.60 0.34 -30.05
C ASN A 711 -26.42 0.74 -29.13
N ARG A 712 -26.35 0.22 -27.89
CA ARG A 712 -25.26 0.50 -26.93
C ARG A 712 -24.14 -0.55 -26.97
N VAL A 713 -24.40 -1.72 -27.54
CA VAL A 713 -23.41 -2.77 -27.72
C VAL A 713 -22.51 -2.40 -28.90
N ASP A 714 -21.18 -2.48 -28.72
CA ASP A 714 -20.22 -2.10 -29.76
C ASP A 714 -20.26 -3.03 -30.96
N GLU A 715 -20.35 -4.36 -30.73
CA GLU A 715 -20.36 -5.34 -31.80
C GLU A 715 -21.25 -6.55 -31.43
N MET A 716 -22.12 -6.96 -32.37
CA MET A 716 -22.89 -8.20 -32.28
C MET A 716 -22.28 -9.23 -33.19
N ILE A 717 -21.88 -10.35 -32.61
CA ILE A 717 -21.08 -11.38 -33.32
C ILE A 717 -21.85 -12.68 -33.35
N VAL A 718 -22.13 -13.16 -34.58
CA VAL A 718 -22.81 -14.44 -34.80
C VAL A 718 -21.77 -15.53 -35.01
N PHE A 719 -21.78 -16.54 -34.14
CA PHE A 719 -20.88 -17.69 -34.20
C PHE A 719 -21.45 -18.75 -35.18
N HIS A 720 -20.58 -19.29 -36.02
CA HIS A 720 -20.91 -20.34 -36.93
C HIS A 720 -21.05 -21.69 -36.23
N ALA A 721 -21.89 -22.57 -36.79
CA ALA A 721 -21.87 -23.99 -36.44
C ALA A 721 -20.52 -24.62 -36.84
N LEU A 722 -20.00 -25.51 -36.00
CA LEU A 722 -18.73 -26.16 -36.21
C LEU A 722 -18.87 -27.29 -37.24
N ASN A 723 -17.96 -27.31 -38.22
CA ASN A 723 -17.85 -28.41 -39.16
C ASN A 723 -16.94 -29.54 -38.63
N LYS A 724 -16.89 -30.68 -39.32
CA LYS A 724 -16.07 -31.82 -38.88
C LYS A 724 -14.57 -31.50 -38.79
N GLU A 725 -14.05 -30.67 -39.68
CA GLU A 725 -12.64 -30.26 -39.66
C GLU A 725 -12.32 -29.42 -38.42
N ASN A 726 -13.21 -28.47 -38.10
CA ASN A 726 -13.07 -27.66 -36.89
C ASN A 726 -13.10 -28.51 -35.62
N ILE A 727 -13.95 -29.53 -35.57
CA ILE A 727 -14.03 -30.48 -34.45
C ILE A 727 -12.74 -31.27 -34.32
N LYS A 728 -12.13 -31.71 -35.43
CA LYS A 728 -10.85 -32.41 -35.41
C LYS A 728 -9.72 -31.51 -34.85
N ASP A 729 -9.68 -30.25 -35.26
CA ASP A 729 -8.69 -29.30 -34.75
C ASP A 729 -8.89 -28.95 -33.28
N ILE A 730 -10.15 -28.79 -32.84
CA ILE A 730 -10.47 -28.58 -31.41
C ILE A 730 -10.03 -29.80 -30.58
N THR A 731 -10.29 -31.02 -31.09
CA THR A 731 -9.86 -32.26 -30.43
C THR A 731 -8.33 -32.30 -30.29
N LYS A 732 -7.58 -31.92 -31.33
CA LYS A 732 -6.11 -31.80 -31.23
C LYS A 732 -5.66 -30.83 -30.18
N ILE A 733 -6.28 -29.64 -30.05
CA ILE A 733 -5.97 -28.64 -29.03
C ILE A 733 -6.25 -29.20 -27.62
N MET A 734 -7.41 -29.86 -27.44
CA MET A 734 -7.78 -30.46 -26.16
C MET A 734 -6.82 -31.57 -25.75
N LEU A 735 -6.41 -32.43 -26.67
CA LEU A 735 -5.45 -33.49 -26.44
C LEU A 735 -4.05 -32.94 -26.07
N LYS A 736 -3.60 -31.89 -26.75
CA LYS A 736 -2.35 -31.19 -26.38
C LYS A 736 -2.41 -30.60 -24.95
N GLN A 737 -3.53 -29.99 -24.60
CA GLN A 737 -3.72 -29.44 -23.25
C GLN A 737 -3.74 -30.58 -22.21
N PHE A 738 -4.37 -31.70 -22.52
CA PHE A 738 -4.38 -32.88 -21.67
C PHE A 738 -2.97 -33.46 -21.49
N ALA A 739 -2.22 -33.66 -22.59
CA ALA A 739 -0.84 -34.16 -22.53
C ALA A 739 0.07 -33.25 -21.71
N LYS A 740 -0.07 -31.93 -21.85
CA LYS A 740 0.67 -30.94 -21.04
C LYS A 740 0.31 -31.02 -19.55
N ARG A 741 -0.97 -31.25 -19.23
CA ARG A 741 -1.45 -31.43 -17.84
C ARG A 741 -0.87 -32.68 -17.22
N VAL A 742 -0.89 -33.80 -17.94
CA VAL A 742 -0.34 -35.07 -17.50
C VAL A 742 1.19 -34.97 -17.30
N LYS A 743 1.89 -34.31 -18.22
CA LYS A 743 3.34 -34.07 -18.08
C LYS A 743 3.64 -33.26 -16.82
N ASN A 744 2.89 -32.20 -16.52
CA ASN A 744 3.11 -31.33 -15.35
C ASN A 744 2.74 -32.01 -14.01
N GLN A 745 1.75 -32.91 -14.00
CA GLN A 745 1.26 -33.55 -12.76
C GLN A 745 1.90 -34.90 -12.45
N MET A 746 2.22 -35.67 -13.49
CA MET A 746 2.71 -37.04 -13.37
C MET A 746 4.07 -37.29 -14.02
N ASP A 747 4.68 -36.23 -14.60
CA ASP A 747 5.94 -36.27 -15.34
C ASP A 747 5.94 -37.33 -16.47
N MET A 748 4.73 -37.61 -17.04
CA MET A 748 4.55 -38.61 -18.11
C MET A 748 4.42 -37.91 -19.47
N GLU A 749 5.10 -38.42 -20.49
CA GLU A 749 4.95 -37.94 -21.87
C GLU A 749 3.97 -38.82 -22.64
N LEU A 750 2.91 -38.20 -23.20
CA LEU A 750 1.91 -38.87 -24.01
C LEU A 750 2.20 -38.66 -25.48
N CYS A 751 2.42 -39.78 -26.22
CA CYS A 751 2.48 -39.80 -27.68
C CYS A 751 1.11 -40.27 -28.22
N ILE A 752 0.34 -39.33 -28.76
CA ILE A 752 -1.03 -39.60 -29.22
C ILE A 752 -1.05 -39.76 -30.74
N ALA A 753 -1.52 -40.92 -31.23
CA ALA A 753 -1.64 -41.18 -32.66
C ALA A 753 -2.79 -40.40 -33.29
N ASP A 754 -2.69 -40.05 -34.61
CA ASP A 754 -3.73 -39.30 -35.32
C ASP A 754 -5.07 -40.04 -35.39
N ASP A 755 -5.03 -41.38 -35.42
CA ASP A 755 -6.24 -42.23 -35.45
C ASP A 755 -7.07 -42.05 -34.14
N VAL A 756 -6.43 -41.78 -33.02
CA VAL A 756 -7.10 -41.48 -31.75
C VAL A 756 -7.82 -40.13 -31.81
N VAL A 757 -7.21 -39.14 -32.48
CA VAL A 757 -7.83 -37.84 -32.70
C VAL A 757 -9.12 -38.00 -33.53
N ASP A 758 -9.07 -38.78 -34.61
CA ASP A 758 -10.21 -39.03 -35.48
C ASP A 758 -11.33 -39.77 -34.74
N PHE A 759 -10.97 -40.77 -33.94
CA PHE A 759 -11.93 -41.55 -33.16
C PHE A 759 -12.66 -40.70 -32.09
N ILE A 760 -11.94 -39.87 -31.35
CA ILE A 760 -12.53 -38.98 -30.35
C ILE A 760 -13.38 -37.90 -31.03
N SER A 761 -12.92 -37.37 -32.16
CA SER A 761 -13.66 -36.38 -32.95
C SER A 761 -14.99 -36.92 -33.44
N ASP A 762 -15.02 -38.15 -34.00
CA ASP A 762 -16.25 -38.78 -34.49
C ASP A 762 -17.23 -39.12 -33.36
N LYS A 763 -16.74 -39.57 -32.21
CA LYS A 763 -17.58 -39.82 -31.03
C LYS A 763 -18.10 -38.54 -30.37
N GLY A 764 -17.28 -37.46 -30.41
CA GLY A 764 -17.62 -36.19 -29.81
C GLY A 764 -18.35 -35.23 -30.74
N PHE A 765 -18.64 -35.59 -31.99
CA PHE A 765 -19.34 -34.71 -32.93
C PHE A 765 -20.86 -34.82 -32.75
N ASP A 766 -21.48 -33.70 -32.38
CA ASP A 766 -22.92 -33.56 -32.31
C ASP A 766 -23.30 -32.20 -32.94
N LYS A 767 -24.22 -32.20 -33.90
CA LYS A 767 -24.63 -30.98 -34.59
C LYS A 767 -25.32 -29.97 -33.67
N ASP A 768 -26.04 -30.44 -32.66
CA ASP A 768 -26.83 -29.61 -31.80
C ASP A 768 -26.02 -29.06 -30.61
N TYR A 769 -25.05 -29.84 -30.15
CA TYR A 769 -24.24 -29.53 -28.95
C TYR A 769 -22.80 -29.08 -29.29
N GLY A 770 -22.40 -29.04 -30.54
CA GLY A 770 -21.10 -28.57 -31.02
C GLY A 770 -19.90 -29.35 -30.41
N ALA A 771 -18.92 -28.67 -29.86
CA ALA A 771 -17.73 -29.29 -29.29
C ALA A 771 -17.90 -29.75 -27.82
N ARG A 772 -19.05 -29.52 -27.17
CA ARG A 772 -19.27 -29.87 -25.77
C ARG A 772 -19.12 -31.37 -25.47
N PRO A 773 -19.61 -32.29 -26.32
CA PRO A 773 -19.48 -33.73 -26.12
C PRO A 773 -18.03 -34.25 -26.23
N ILE A 774 -17.12 -33.54 -26.92
CA ILE A 774 -15.72 -33.95 -27.11
C ILE A 774 -15.03 -34.10 -25.74
N ARG A 775 -15.29 -33.17 -24.83
CA ARG A 775 -14.70 -33.23 -23.47
C ARG A 775 -15.11 -34.50 -22.74
N ARG A 776 -16.37 -34.88 -22.85
CA ARG A 776 -16.89 -36.09 -22.26
C ARG A 776 -16.30 -37.34 -22.92
N ALA A 777 -16.21 -37.32 -24.27
CA ALA A 777 -15.59 -38.42 -25.01
C ALA A 777 -14.11 -38.59 -24.66
N LEU A 778 -13.36 -37.47 -24.49
CA LEU A 778 -11.96 -37.49 -24.06
C LEU A 778 -11.84 -38.07 -22.65
N GLN A 779 -12.71 -37.68 -21.74
CA GLN A 779 -12.71 -38.20 -20.34
C GLN A 779 -12.98 -39.71 -20.35
N THR A 780 -14.06 -40.15 -20.98
CA THR A 780 -14.48 -41.57 -20.91
C THR A 780 -13.55 -42.48 -21.71
N GLU A 781 -13.04 -42.05 -22.85
CA GLU A 781 -12.27 -42.93 -23.75
C GLU A 781 -10.76 -42.88 -23.53
N LEU A 782 -10.24 -41.79 -22.96
CA LEU A 782 -8.79 -41.61 -22.73
C LEU A 782 -8.40 -41.43 -21.26
N GLU A 783 -9.03 -40.47 -20.52
CA GLU A 783 -8.65 -40.21 -19.15
C GLU A 783 -8.92 -41.42 -18.24
N ASP A 784 -10.11 -42.03 -18.36
CA ASP A 784 -10.48 -43.23 -17.58
C ASP A 784 -9.56 -44.44 -17.91
N VAL A 785 -9.27 -44.67 -19.21
CA VAL A 785 -8.36 -45.75 -19.63
C VAL A 785 -6.93 -45.55 -19.13
N LEU A 786 -6.45 -44.31 -19.18
CA LEU A 786 -5.11 -43.98 -18.63
C LEU A 786 -5.06 -44.15 -17.13
N ALA A 787 -6.13 -43.74 -16.43
CA ALA A 787 -6.23 -43.90 -14.96
C ALA A 787 -6.25 -45.39 -14.54
N GLU A 788 -6.99 -46.22 -15.28
CA GLU A 788 -6.99 -47.67 -15.03
C GLU A 788 -5.62 -48.29 -15.26
N ALA A 789 -4.91 -47.92 -16.33
CA ALA A 789 -3.58 -48.47 -16.64
C ALA A 789 -2.54 -48.06 -15.57
N VAL A 790 -2.64 -46.84 -15.03
CA VAL A 790 -1.79 -46.38 -13.91
C VAL A 790 -2.13 -47.14 -12.60
N LEU A 791 -3.41 -47.35 -12.31
CA LEU A 791 -3.85 -48.06 -11.10
C LEU A 791 -3.49 -49.54 -11.13
N MET A 792 -3.55 -50.19 -12.32
CA MET A 792 -3.13 -51.60 -12.51
C MET A 792 -1.61 -51.78 -12.49
N GLY A 793 -0.84 -50.71 -12.58
CA GLY A 793 0.62 -50.76 -12.57
C GLY A 793 1.25 -51.00 -13.93
N ASP A 794 0.45 -51.00 -15.02
CA ASP A 794 0.94 -51.18 -16.39
C ASP A 794 1.79 -49.97 -16.85
N ILE A 795 1.55 -48.80 -16.26
CA ILE A 795 2.24 -47.53 -16.54
C ILE A 795 2.61 -46.89 -15.19
N SER A 796 3.86 -46.42 -15.12
CA SER A 796 4.41 -45.74 -13.93
C SER A 796 4.62 -44.22 -14.17
N ILE A 797 4.62 -43.43 -13.08
CA ILE A 797 4.98 -42.03 -13.11
C ILE A 797 6.36 -41.85 -13.72
N GLY A 798 6.53 -40.96 -14.68
CA GLY A 798 7.77 -40.72 -15.39
C GLY A 798 7.93 -41.50 -16.71
N ASP A 799 6.97 -42.33 -17.08
CA ASP A 799 7.02 -43.13 -18.31
C ASP A 799 6.59 -42.32 -19.55
N THR A 800 7.16 -42.69 -20.71
CA THR A 800 6.62 -42.27 -22.01
C THR A 800 5.54 -43.26 -22.44
N VAL A 801 4.34 -42.78 -22.73
CA VAL A 801 3.16 -43.58 -23.02
C VAL A 801 2.69 -43.37 -24.46
N ASP A 802 2.54 -44.45 -25.18
CA ASP A 802 2.00 -44.45 -26.54
C ASP A 802 0.49 -44.75 -26.50
N VAL A 803 -0.29 -43.85 -27.10
CA VAL A 803 -1.75 -43.90 -27.12
C VAL A 803 -2.17 -44.22 -28.55
N SER A 804 -2.70 -45.43 -28.75
CA SER A 804 -3.08 -45.95 -30.07
C SER A 804 -4.48 -46.55 -30.07
N LEU A 805 -5.03 -46.78 -31.26
CA LEU A 805 -6.34 -47.43 -31.46
C LEU A 805 -6.15 -48.93 -31.71
N SER A 806 -6.84 -49.76 -30.94
CA SER A 806 -6.94 -51.19 -31.19
C SER A 806 -8.34 -51.55 -31.74
N CYS A 807 -8.36 -52.41 -32.75
CA CYS A 807 -9.60 -52.89 -33.38
C CYS A 807 -9.85 -54.32 -32.89
N GLU A 808 -10.77 -54.54 -31.98
CA GLU A 808 -11.28 -55.87 -31.59
C GLU A 808 -12.63 -56.08 -32.26
N GLY A 809 -12.61 -56.70 -33.43
CA GLY A 809 -13.79 -56.95 -34.26
C GLY A 809 -14.37 -55.61 -34.81
N THR A 810 -15.64 -55.35 -34.53
CA THR A 810 -16.34 -54.10 -34.91
C THR A 810 -16.17 -52.93 -33.91
N LYS A 811 -15.54 -53.15 -32.74
CA LYS A 811 -15.39 -52.13 -31.74
C LYS A 811 -13.95 -51.59 -31.72
N LYS A 812 -13.83 -50.31 -31.92
CA LYS A 812 -12.57 -49.56 -31.73
C LYS A 812 -12.44 -49.12 -30.28
N LYS A 813 -11.30 -49.38 -29.64
CA LYS A 813 -10.96 -48.96 -28.26
C LYS A 813 -9.59 -48.30 -28.22
N ILE A 814 -9.43 -47.28 -27.38
CA ILE A 814 -8.12 -46.68 -27.12
C ILE A 814 -7.35 -47.61 -26.18
N VAL A 815 -6.08 -47.87 -26.53
CA VAL A 815 -5.15 -48.66 -25.76
C VAL A 815 -3.93 -47.80 -25.44
N VAL A 816 -3.55 -47.81 -24.20
CA VAL A 816 -2.35 -47.09 -23.70
C VAL A 816 -1.26 -48.11 -23.38
N LYS A 817 -0.05 -47.88 -23.87
CA LYS A 817 1.09 -48.76 -23.66
C LYS A 817 2.31 -47.98 -23.31
N LYS A 818 3.17 -48.52 -22.44
CA LYS A 818 4.48 -47.96 -22.16
C LYS A 818 5.35 -48.07 -23.45
N LYS A 819 5.93 -46.94 -23.88
CA LYS A 819 6.85 -46.92 -25.03
C LYS A 819 8.17 -47.58 -24.60
N THR A 820 8.52 -48.73 -25.14
CA THR A 820 9.80 -49.38 -24.92
C THR A 820 10.82 -48.92 -25.94
N PHE A 821 12.07 -48.76 -25.57
CA PHE A 821 13.16 -48.27 -26.41
C PHE A 821 13.44 -49.11 -27.70
N ALA A 822 12.67 -50.19 -27.90
CA ALA A 822 12.77 -51.03 -29.10
C ALA A 822 12.03 -50.47 -30.36
N ASP A 823 11.18 -49.48 -30.21
CA ASP A 823 10.34 -48.94 -31.30
C ASP A 823 10.92 -47.71 -32.04
N GLU A 824 12.10 -47.23 -31.64
CA GLU A 824 12.78 -46.12 -32.36
C GLU A 824 13.52 -46.55 -33.67
N LYS A 825 13.40 -47.79 -34.08
CA LYS A 825 14.08 -48.34 -35.31
C LYS A 825 13.11 -48.90 -36.36
N LYS A 826 11.91 -48.44 -36.45
CA LYS A 826 11.07 -48.73 -37.60
C LYS A 826 10.50 -47.48 -38.28
#